data_31f0f2c932650c9205e97e888c6d2789
#
_entry.id   31f0f2c932650c9205e97e888c6d2789
#
_cell.length_a   1.000
_cell.length_b   1.000
_cell.length_c   1.000
_cell.angle_alpha   90.00
_cell.angle_beta   90.00
_cell.angle_gamma   90.00
#
_symmetry.space_group_name_H-M   'P 1'
#
loop_
_entity.id
_entity.type
_entity.pdbx_description
1 polymer ?
#
loop_
_entity_poly.entity_id
_entity_poly.type
_entity_poly.pdbx_seq_one_letter_code
_entity_poly.pdbx_strand_id
1 'polypeptide(L)'
;MRWLGLLFTFATLAAPAPARAQVAPHASWTVLPWTNGVASAAYDVNRRRLTSFREHVYQRKDAATATRELAYDAYFGLRSGGQNVWLTERAPESAGWDDRAGIARVVQRHGDLRATQYFFAPFATTAPVVVAVIEVTNVGATPAADAAVFWLANLRAGTGDGTIGERITWTSGAFEERGARGLLLHAPQPAPTHHAASPDNPYLLVNAGGHLVDSVDSGVRDDAVPGFEWDVSGLAPGASRRFAVVLGFDAGGDRAALDAAVAAAGTTPDELLSRARGDWAGFFARTRSPAGLSADEQQVYDRQLAVLRMAQIREPGRGHGAIMASLPPGMWNIAWVRDQAFATAALIEAGLTDEAKAGLAFWMGARVGDYVCCDRDGGPWVGAPYALSVVRYFGDGSEESDSDGRGPNVEFDGFGLALANVADYVDATGDTAFVTTHADALFTRTADVLVGLVEPGGPAAGLIRADSSIWESHWYDGGRQHWAFTQATSVLGLRATARLADRIGRGADASRYRAAADALTAAANAALITPGRLIRASLEQTSANLDAAAVGFLRWGLVPPDGDVAIGTLEAWRQGLAVPSGHGIHRNDDGGEYDRREWIAVDMWLADAWRAAGRADRADPLVAWVTAQARLNYDLIPENYHRDTGDYLGEVPMAGFGAGAYVSALWRRTAPPGPDGGLPVDAGLDAGAGGDDGGGGCCDAGGAPAPWPALVIAIALVPRRRRRLTRTSRDVRRG
;
A
#
# COMPACT_ATOMS: atom_id res chain seq x y z
N MET A 1 58.30 -52.01 32.06
CA MET A 1 58.39 -50.83 31.18
C MET A 1 57.00 -50.35 30.94
N ARG A 2 56.61 -49.25 31.60
CA ARG A 2 55.25 -48.57 31.42
C ARG A 2 55.43 -47.36 30.50
N TRP A 3 54.72 -47.31 29.38
CA TRP A 3 54.67 -46.16 28.52
C TRP A 3 53.48 -45.28 28.95
N LEU A 4 53.73 -44.03 29.40
CA LEU A 4 52.74 -42.97 29.55
C LEU A 4 52.58 -42.29 28.20
N GLY A 5 51.39 -42.39 27.60
CA GLY A 5 51.01 -41.56 26.45
C GLY A 5 50.47 -40.22 26.95
N LEU A 6 51.17 -39.13 26.63
CA LEU A 6 50.65 -37.75 26.77
C LEU A 6 49.66 -37.43 25.59
N LEU A 7 48.40 -37.26 25.92
CA LEU A 7 47.42 -36.68 25.00
C LEU A 7 47.58 -35.14 25.02
N PHE A 8 48.11 -34.57 23.93
CA PHE A 8 48.03 -33.13 23.67
C PHE A 8 46.69 -32.81 23.02
N THR A 9 45.76 -32.19 23.76
CA THR A 9 44.54 -31.57 23.21
C THR A 9 44.95 -30.25 22.61
N PHE A 10 44.98 -30.18 21.27
CA PHE A 10 45.05 -28.91 20.53
C PHE A 10 43.67 -28.25 20.60
N ALA A 11 43.51 -27.24 21.45
CA ALA A 11 42.42 -26.28 21.35
C ALA A 11 42.72 -25.37 20.14
N THR A 12 42.10 -25.63 19.01
CA THR A 12 42.05 -24.68 17.89
C THR A 12 41.23 -23.50 18.33
N LEU A 13 41.90 -22.40 18.71
CA LEU A 13 41.29 -21.09 18.78
C LEU A 13 40.82 -20.73 17.35
N ALA A 14 39.52 -20.87 17.07
CA ALA A 14 38.94 -20.36 15.87
C ALA A 14 39.13 -18.81 15.89
N ALA A 15 39.97 -18.32 15.00
CA ALA A 15 40.07 -16.88 14.78
C ALA A 15 38.69 -16.34 14.43
N PRO A 16 38.25 -15.22 15.01
CA PRO A 16 36.99 -14.59 14.62
C PRO A 16 37.04 -14.34 13.11
N ALA A 17 36.03 -14.80 12.38
CA ALA A 17 35.89 -14.49 10.97
C ALA A 17 35.97 -12.95 10.79
N PRO A 18 36.70 -12.45 9.78
CA PRO A 18 36.80 -11.03 9.56
C PRO A 18 35.37 -10.47 9.43
N ALA A 19 35.09 -9.40 10.18
CA ALA A 19 33.84 -8.69 10.08
C ALA A 19 33.66 -8.30 8.60
N ARG A 20 32.61 -8.82 7.95
CA ARG A 20 32.25 -8.42 6.58
C ARG A 20 31.99 -6.91 6.61
N ALA A 21 32.56 -6.19 5.66
CA ALA A 21 32.24 -4.78 5.51
C ALA A 21 30.75 -4.65 5.16
N GLN A 22 30.03 -3.84 5.95
CA GLN A 22 28.61 -3.55 5.68
C GLN A 22 28.48 -2.74 4.39
N VAL A 23 27.46 -3.03 3.60
CA VAL A 23 27.12 -2.25 2.42
C VAL A 23 26.67 -0.85 2.85
N ALA A 24 27.17 0.20 2.18
CA ALA A 24 26.74 1.56 2.46
C ALA A 24 25.37 1.84 1.80
N PRO A 25 24.53 2.69 2.40
CA PRO A 25 23.29 3.15 1.76
C PRO A 25 23.54 3.80 0.40
N HIS A 26 22.68 3.53 -0.59
CA HIS A 26 22.83 4.05 -1.95
C HIS A 26 21.50 4.14 -2.70
N ALA A 27 21.47 4.97 -3.76
CA ALA A 27 20.30 5.11 -4.61
C ALA A 27 20.22 3.94 -5.60
N SER A 28 19.07 3.28 -5.65
CA SER A 28 18.79 2.18 -6.58
C SER A 28 17.37 2.22 -7.16
N TRP A 29 16.52 3.16 -6.71
CA TRP A 29 15.15 3.34 -7.17
C TRP A 29 14.98 4.64 -7.96
N THR A 30 14.13 4.64 -9.00
CA THR A 30 14.01 5.76 -9.94
C THR A 30 12.57 6.16 -10.27
N VAL A 31 11.57 5.55 -9.65
CA VAL A 31 10.17 5.80 -9.95
C VAL A 31 9.47 6.52 -8.80
N LEU A 32 8.75 7.58 -9.13
CA LEU A 32 7.91 8.35 -8.22
C LEU A 32 6.44 8.02 -8.53
N PRO A 33 5.77 7.14 -7.76
CA PRO A 33 4.35 6.83 -7.93
C PRO A 33 3.47 7.80 -7.15
N TRP A 34 2.31 8.14 -7.68
CA TRP A 34 1.29 8.91 -6.96
C TRP A 34 -0.11 8.42 -7.28
N THR A 35 -1.02 8.60 -6.34
CA THR A 35 -2.43 8.27 -6.46
C THR A 35 -3.25 9.06 -5.45
N ASN A 36 -4.55 9.19 -5.71
CA ASN A 36 -5.55 9.69 -4.76
C ASN A 36 -6.45 8.56 -4.20
N GLY A 37 -6.04 7.29 -4.34
CA GLY A 37 -6.86 6.13 -4.00
C GLY A 37 -7.91 5.79 -5.07
N VAL A 38 -7.84 6.43 -6.25
CA VAL A 38 -8.66 6.15 -7.44
C VAL A 38 -7.72 5.88 -8.61
N ALA A 39 -7.34 6.93 -9.35
CA ALA A 39 -6.31 6.82 -10.39
C ALA A 39 -4.91 6.72 -9.78
N SER A 40 -4.04 6.04 -10.48
CA SER A 40 -2.61 6.03 -10.16
C SER A 40 -1.77 6.38 -11.37
N ALA A 41 -0.62 7.01 -11.12
CA ALA A 41 0.36 7.29 -12.15
C ALA A 41 1.77 7.28 -11.58
N ALA A 42 2.77 7.25 -12.47
CA ALA A 42 4.16 7.22 -12.07
C ALA A 42 5.06 7.97 -13.05
N TYR A 43 6.07 8.65 -12.50
CA TYR A 43 7.14 9.30 -13.25
C TYR A 43 8.44 8.53 -13.08
N ASP A 44 9.05 8.13 -14.18
CA ASP A 44 10.37 7.50 -14.18
C ASP A 44 11.45 8.61 -14.33
N VAL A 45 12.23 8.79 -13.28
CA VAL A 45 13.27 9.84 -13.22
C VAL A 45 14.41 9.58 -14.21
N ASN A 46 14.74 8.32 -14.49
CA ASN A 46 15.76 7.97 -15.48
C ASN A 46 15.27 8.18 -16.91
N ARG A 47 14.02 7.79 -17.20
CA ARG A 47 13.36 8.04 -18.49
C ARG A 47 12.85 9.47 -18.63
N ARG A 48 12.71 10.19 -17.51
CA ARG A 48 12.31 11.60 -17.43
C ARG A 48 10.93 11.86 -18.04
N ARG A 49 9.98 10.99 -17.76
CA ARG A 49 8.61 11.06 -18.28
C ARG A 49 7.63 10.29 -17.39
N LEU A 50 6.35 10.62 -17.53
CA LEU A 50 5.27 9.79 -17.04
C LEU A 50 5.29 8.48 -17.83
N THR A 51 5.30 7.36 -17.13
CA THR A 51 5.38 5.99 -17.72
C THR A 51 4.23 5.11 -17.34
N SER A 52 3.34 5.57 -16.47
CA SER A 52 2.15 4.83 -16.06
C SER A 52 1.03 5.83 -15.74
N PHE A 53 -0.17 5.51 -16.22
CA PHE A 53 -1.44 6.07 -15.79
C PHE A 53 -2.47 4.93 -15.80
N ARG A 54 -3.02 4.61 -14.63
CA ARG A 54 -4.00 3.54 -14.49
C ARG A 54 -5.32 4.08 -14.00
N GLU A 55 -6.41 3.49 -14.51
CA GLU A 55 -7.78 3.80 -14.13
C GLU A 55 -8.03 3.57 -12.64
N HIS A 56 -7.46 2.49 -12.09
CA HIS A 56 -7.62 2.10 -10.69
C HIS A 56 -6.25 1.93 -10.01
N VAL A 57 -6.19 2.22 -8.71
CA VAL A 57 -5.01 1.91 -7.87
C VAL A 57 -4.88 0.41 -7.59
N TYR A 58 -5.87 -0.40 -7.96
CA TYR A 58 -6.02 -1.80 -7.61
C TYR A 58 -6.24 -2.71 -8.83
N GLN A 59 -6.04 -4.02 -8.61
CA GLN A 59 -6.46 -5.08 -9.53
C GLN A 59 -7.92 -5.45 -9.31
N ARG A 60 -8.62 -5.73 -10.41
CA ARG A 60 -9.99 -6.25 -10.40
C ARG A 60 -9.98 -7.76 -10.67
N LYS A 61 -11.04 -8.45 -10.24
CA LYS A 61 -11.25 -9.88 -10.53
C LYS A 61 -11.40 -10.16 -12.04
N ASP A 62 -11.94 -9.22 -12.79
CA ASP A 62 -12.03 -9.30 -14.24
C ASP A 62 -10.64 -9.09 -14.86
N ALA A 63 -10.06 -10.18 -15.38
CA ALA A 63 -8.73 -10.19 -15.97
C ALA A 63 -8.57 -9.22 -17.16
N ALA A 64 -9.65 -8.92 -17.90
CA ALA A 64 -9.61 -7.99 -19.02
C ALA A 64 -9.35 -6.54 -18.60
N THR A 65 -9.72 -6.19 -17.36
CA THR A 65 -9.56 -4.85 -16.78
C THR A 65 -8.69 -4.82 -15.54
N ALA A 66 -8.08 -5.96 -15.16
CA ALA A 66 -7.37 -6.13 -13.90
C ALA A 66 -6.27 -5.08 -13.66
N THR A 67 -5.55 -4.70 -14.72
CA THR A 67 -4.44 -3.75 -14.65
C THR A 67 -4.43 -2.84 -15.88
N ARG A 68 -5.55 -2.14 -16.14
CA ARG A 68 -5.64 -1.28 -17.32
C ARG A 68 -4.62 -0.14 -17.26
N GLU A 69 -3.53 -0.27 -18.01
CA GLU A 69 -2.55 0.78 -18.23
C GLU A 69 -3.02 1.68 -19.38
N LEU A 70 -3.12 2.98 -19.11
CA LEU A 70 -3.64 3.99 -20.01
C LEU A 70 -2.54 4.86 -20.64
N ALA A 71 -1.29 4.76 -20.19
CA ALA A 71 -0.19 5.53 -20.74
C ALA A 71 0.85 4.63 -21.42
N TYR A 72 1.33 5.09 -22.58
CA TYR A 72 2.65 4.72 -23.06
C TYR A 72 3.71 5.66 -22.47
N ASP A 73 3.54 6.97 -22.74
CA ASP A 73 4.30 8.03 -22.06
C ASP A 73 3.63 9.39 -22.18
N ALA A 74 4.07 10.35 -21.34
CA ALA A 74 3.75 11.76 -21.47
C ALA A 74 4.86 12.62 -20.84
N TYR A 75 5.16 13.76 -21.45
CA TYR A 75 6.26 14.62 -21.03
C TYR A 75 6.16 16.05 -21.59
N PHE A 76 6.88 16.96 -20.94
CA PHE A 76 7.03 18.32 -21.41
C PHE A 76 8.27 18.50 -22.30
N GLY A 77 8.25 19.57 -23.09
CA GLY A 77 9.39 20.09 -23.84
C GLY A 77 9.51 21.60 -23.64
N LEU A 78 10.64 22.16 -24.00
CA LEU A 78 10.92 23.60 -23.96
C LEU A 78 11.53 24.07 -25.28
N ARG A 79 11.20 25.33 -25.66
CA ARG A 79 11.90 26.12 -26.66
C ARG A 79 12.57 27.28 -25.96
N SER A 80 13.84 27.52 -26.21
CA SER A 80 14.61 28.65 -25.68
C SER A 80 15.58 29.16 -26.72
N GLY A 81 15.45 30.44 -27.10
CA GLY A 81 16.28 31.03 -28.15
C GLY A 81 16.17 30.28 -29.49
N GLY A 82 14.99 29.84 -29.86
CA GLY A 82 14.74 29.12 -31.11
C GLY A 82 15.17 27.64 -31.10
N GLN A 83 15.65 27.10 -29.99
CA GLN A 83 16.06 25.69 -29.88
C GLN A 83 15.04 24.88 -29.08
N ASN A 84 14.50 23.83 -29.70
CA ASN A 84 13.59 22.89 -29.05
C ASN A 84 14.36 21.78 -28.36
N VAL A 85 13.82 21.31 -27.23
CA VAL A 85 14.26 20.10 -26.53
C VAL A 85 13.09 19.44 -25.81
N TRP A 86 13.00 18.14 -25.88
CA TRP A 86 12.16 17.40 -24.96
C TRP A 86 12.86 17.25 -23.62
N LEU A 87 12.14 17.46 -22.52
CA LEU A 87 12.74 17.35 -21.17
C LEU A 87 13.18 15.91 -20.85
N THR A 88 12.72 14.93 -21.62
CA THR A 88 13.25 13.54 -21.60
C THR A 88 14.74 13.45 -21.94
N GLU A 89 15.28 14.45 -22.66
CA GLU A 89 16.68 14.53 -23.05
C GLU A 89 17.55 15.29 -22.05
N ARG A 90 16.96 15.89 -21.02
CA ARG A 90 17.66 16.71 -20.01
C ARG A 90 17.67 16.02 -18.67
N ALA A 91 18.86 15.84 -18.09
CA ALA A 91 18.97 15.34 -16.73
C ALA A 91 18.29 16.31 -15.75
N PRO A 92 17.57 15.82 -14.73
CA PRO A 92 16.98 16.70 -13.73
C PRO A 92 18.06 17.34 -12.84
N GLU A 93 17.88 18.62 -12.49
CA GLU A 93 18.63 19.29 -11.42
C GLU A 93 18.25 18.69 -10.07
N SER A 94 16.98 18.34 -9.91
CA SER A 94 16.45 17.60 -8.77
C SER A 94 15.17 16.86 -9.14
N ALA A 95 14.93 15.74 -8.46
CA ALA A 95 13.67 14.99 -8.51
C ALA A 95 13.33 14.48 -7.11
N GLY A 96 12.04 14.37 -6.80
CA GLY A 96 11.53 13.90 -5.50
C GLY A 96 10.10 14.36 -5.29
N TRP A 97 9.80 14.82 -4.10
CA TRP A 97 8.47 15.20 -3.68
C TRP A 97 8.37 16.70 -3.39
N ASP A 98 7.17 17.24 -3.50
CA ASP A 98 6.85 18.61 -3.09
C ASP A 98 6.55 18.59 -1.57
N ASP A 99 7.59 18.79 -0.77
CA ASP A 99 7.56 18.66 0.69
C ASP A 99 7.08 17.24 1.12
N ARG A 100 6.17 17.14 2.08
CA ARG A 100 5.57 15.88 2.56
C ARG A 100 4.50 15.32 1.64
N ALA A 101 3.99 16.14 0.72
CA ALA A 101 2.88 15.77 -0.16
C ALA A 101 3.21 14.59 -1.08
N GLY A 102 2.17 13.84 -1.48
CA GLY A 102 2.25 12.86 -2.57
C GLY A 102 2.19 13.53 -3.94
N ILE A 103 2.94 14.61 -4.12
CA ILE A 103 3.09 15.38 -5.36
C ILE A 103 4.52 15.19 -5.83
N ALA A 104 4.74 14.49 -6.95
CA ALA A 104 6.07 14.35 -7.52
C ALA A 104 6.52 15.69 -8.11
N ARG A 105 7.79 16.06 -7.85
CA ARG A 105 8.39 17.32 -8.27
C ARG A 105 9.70 17.05 -9.00
N VAL A 106 9.85 17.59 -10.21
CA VAL A 106 11.06 17.44 -11.04
C VAL A 106 11.50 18.80 -11.56
N VAL A 107 12.78 19.12 -11.42
CA VAL A 107 13.36 20.39 -11.89
C VAL A 107 14.36 20.11 -12.98
N GLN A 108 14.21 20.78 -14.12
CA GLN A 108 15.07 20.65 -15.30
C GLN A 108 15.33 22.03 -15.91
N ARG A 109 16.34 22.13 -16.78
CA ARG A 109 16.71 23.38 -17.44
C ARG A 109 17.00 23.18 -18.92
N HIS A 110 16.60 24.17 -19.74
CA HIS A 110 17.00 24.31 -21.13
C HIS A 110 17.27 25.79 -21.44
N GLY A 111 18.52 26.13 -21.82
CA GLY A 111 18.92 27.50 -22.03
C GLY A 111 18.68 28.37 -20.80
N ASP A 112 17.97 29.49 -21.00
CA ASP A 112 17.59 30.41 -19.93
C ASP A 112 16.25 30.06 -19.26
N LEU A 113 15.64 28.96 -19.62
CA LEU A 113 14.40 28.51 -19.02
C LEU A 113 14.64 27.36 -18.03
N ARG A 114 14.13 27.54 -16.81
CA ARG A 114 14.08 26.51 -15.78
C ARG A 114 12.65 26.03 -15.62
N ALA A 115 12.42 24.73 -15.77
CA ALA A 115 11.14 24.08 -15.59
C ALA A 115 11.06 23.39 -14.23
N THR A 116 10.03 23.69 -13.45
CA THR A 116 9.65 22.90 -12.29
C THR A 116 8.34 22.21 -12.62
N GLN A 117 8.35 20.88 -12.69
CA GLN A 117 7.22 20.06 -13.01
C GLN A 117 6.62 19.46 -11.73
N TYR A 118 5.30 19.39 -11.64
CA TYR A 118 4.55 18.78 -10.54
C TYR A 118 3.55 17.79 -11.13
N PHE A 119 3.51 16.59 -10.55
CA PHE A 119 2.60 15.52 -10.98
C PHE A 119 1.84 14.97 -9.78
N PHE A 120 0.52 14.86 -9.88
CA PHE A 120 -0.34 14.41 -8.79
C PHE A 120 -1.71 13.93 -9.28
N ALA A 121 -2.44 13.22 -8.41
CA ALA A 121 -3.84 12.92 -8.59
C ALA A 121 -4.65 13.73 -7.56
N PRO A 122 -5.68 14.49 -7.99
CA PRO A 122 -6.44 15.38 -7.10
C PRO A 122 -7.39 14.59 -6.20
N PHE A 123 -7.43 14.91 -4.90
CA PHE A 123 -8.35 14.29 -3.95
C PHE A 123 -9.80 14.82 -4.06
N ALA A 124 -10.01 15.89 -4.79
CA ALA A 124 -11.34 16.53 -4.97
C ALA A 124 -12.30 15.74 -5.87
N THR A 125 -11.81 14.66 -6.52
CA THR A 125 -12.63 13.83 -7.42
C THR A 125 -12.44 12.35 -7.14
N THR A 126 -13.47 11.55 -7.45
CA THR A 126 -13.43 10.08 -7.49
C THR A 126 -13.42 9.53 -8.92
N ALA A 127 -13.22 10.39 -9.91
CA ALA A 127 -12.94 9.98 -11.29
C ALA A 127 -11.43 9.75 -11.49
N PRO A 128 -11.04 8.88 -12.43
CA PRO A 128 -9.64 8.65 -12.78
C PRO A 128 -9.03 9.89 -13.46
N VAL A 129 -8.45 10.78 -12.67
CA VAL A 129 -7.84 12.03 -13.12
C VAL A 129 -6.42 12.16 -12.56
N VAL A 130 -5.49 12.54 -13.42
CA VAL A 130 -4.12 12.91 -13.05
C VAL A 130 -3.75 14.25 -13.65
N VAL A 131 -2.86 14.99 -12.99
CA VAL A 131 -2.50 16.36 -13.33
C VAL A 131 -0.99 16.47 -13.51
N ALA A 132 -0.57 17.09 -14.60
CA ALA A 132 0.79 17.54 -14.83
C ALA A 132 0.81 19.07 -14.89
N VAL A 133 1.58 19.70 -13.99
CA VAL A 133 1.78 21.17 -13.97
C VAL A 133 3.25 21.44 -14.28
N ILE A 134 3.52 22.44 -15.12
CA ILE A 134 4.87 22.96 -15.34
C ILE A 134 4.90 24.45 -15.00
N GLU A 135 5.83 24.84 -14.15
CA GLU A 135 6.21 26.23 -13.91
C GLU A 135 7.53 26.50 -14.65
N VAL A 136 7.49 27.44 -15.59
CA VAL A 136 8.67 27.87 -16.33
C VAL A 136 9.10 29.24 -15.85
N THR A 137 10.36 29.34 -15.42
CA THR A 137 11.02 30.56 -14.93
C THR A 137 12.11 30.97 -15.89
N ASN A 138 12.14 32.23 -16.29
CA ASN A 138 13.29 32.80 -17.00
C ASN A 138 14.43 33.09 -15.98
N VAL A 139 15.50 32.30 -16.04
CA VAL A 139 16.67 32.45 -15.19
C VAL A 139 17.82 33.17 -15.93
N GLY A 140 17.59 33.64 -17.16
CA GLY A 140 18.49 34.48 -17.92
C GLY A 140 18.47 35.94 -17.48
N ALA A 141 19.32 36.75 -18.08
CA ALA A 141 19.46 38.18 -17.78
C ALA A 141 18.56 39.09 -18.67
N THR A 142 17.94 38.53 -19.73
CA THR A 142 17.12 39.24 -20.70
C THR A 142 15.73 38.57 -20.82
N PRO A 143 14.73 39.30 -21.33
CA PRO A 143 13.46 38.67 -21.64
C PRO A 143 13.65 37.45 -22.57
N ALA A 144 12.91 36.36 -22.31
CA ALA A 144 12.99 35.14 -23.09
C ALA A 144 12.65 35.42 -24.57
N ALA A 145 13.55 35.11 -25.46
CA ALA A 145 13.34 35.28 -26.89
C ALA A 145 12.97 33.93 -27.53
N ASP A 146 11.98 33.95 -28.42
CA ASP A 146 11.53 32.76 -29.17
C ASP A 146 11.46 31.53 -28.23
N ALA A 147 10.49 31.56 -27.31
CA ALA A 147 10.42 30.64 -26.17
C ALA A 147 9.01 30.03 -26.06
N ALA A 148 8.94 28.72 -25.84
CA ALA A 148 7.70 27.99 -25.68
C ALA A 148 7.82 26.83 -24.71
N VAL A 149 6.65 26.39 -24.23
CA VAL A 149 6.45 25.13 -23.50
C VAL A 149 5.68 24.17 -24.40
N PHE A 150 6.14 22.94 -24.50
CA PHE A 150 5.47 21.85 -25.20
C PHE A 150 4.96 20.81 -24.22
N TRP A 151 3.89 20.14 -24.59
CA TRP A 151 3.41 18.90 -23.96
C TRP A 151 3.12 17.89 -25.05
N LEU A 152 3.48 16.63 -24.77
CA LEU A 152 3.13 15.49 -25.61
C LEU A 152 2.66 14.34 -24.73
N ALA A 153 1.59 13.66 -25.17
CA ALA A 153 1.11 12.45 -24.51
C ALA A 153 0.77 11.39 -25.55
N ASN A 154 1.25 10.19 -25.33
CA ASN A 154 0.85 8.98 -26.04
C ASN A 154 0.11 8.09 -25.02
N LEU A 155 -1.21 8.03 -25.14
CA LEU A 155 -2.07 7.28 -24.23
C LEU A 155 -2.69 6.07 -24.96
N ARG A 156 -3.55 5.33 -24.30
CA ARG A 156 -4.03 4.01 -24.74
C ARG A 156 -5.54 3.86 -24.57
N ALA A 157 -6.31 4.46 -25.48
CA ALA A 157 -7.77 4.32 -25.53
C ALA A 157 -8.23 3.12 -26.39
N GLY A 158 -7.37 2.58 -27.23
CA GLY A 158 -7.67 1.58 -28.25
C GLY A 158 -7.73 0.13 -27.79
N THR A 159 -7.70 -0.82 -28.75
CA THR A 159 -7.60 -2.27 -28.54
C THR A 159 -6.14 -2.75 -28.51
N GLY A 160 -5.93 -4.04 -28.36
CA GLY A 160 -4.61 -4.65 -28.30
C GLY A 160 -3.85 -4.21 -27.05
N ASP A 161 -2.67 -3.63 -27.25
CA ASP A 161 -1.89 -2.98 -26.19
C ASP A 161 -2.46 -1.60 -25.80
N GLY A 162 -3.54 -1.16 -26.47
CA GLY A 162 -4.27 0.06 -26.21
C GLY A 162 -4.17 1.12 -27.27
N THR A 163 -3.38 0.91 -28.34
CA THR A 163 -3.10 1.92 -29.38
C THR A 163 -3.83 1.70 -30.69
N ILE A 164 -4.57 0.59 -30.85
CA ILE A 164 -5.22 0.23 -32.12
C ILE A 164 -6.64 0.80 -32.19
N GLY A 165 -6.94 1.56 -33.25
CA GLY A 165 -8.29 2.04 -33.55
C GLY A 165 -8.74 3.22 -32.69
N GLU A 166 -7.83 4.13 -32.38
CA GLU A 166 -8.09 5.35 -31.66
C GLU A 166 -8.63 6.46 -32.59
N ARG A 167 -9.46 7.30 -32.04
CA ARG A 167 -9.95 8.52 -32.68
C ARG A 167 -9.69 9.70 -31.81
N ILE A 168 -9.00 10.70 -32.34
CA ILE A 168 -8.73 11.94 -31.64
C ILE A 168 -9.52 13.10 -32.23
N THR A 169 -10.10 13.96 -31.39
CA THR A 169 -10.83 15.13 -31.80
C THR A 169 -10.54 16.32 -30.86
N TRP A 170 -10.50 17.54 -31.41
CA TRP A 170 -10.41 18.76 -30.62
C TRP A 170 -11.82 19.34 -30.41
N THR A 171 -12.27 19.33 -29.16
CA THR A 171 -13.64 19.75 -28.81
C THR A 171 -13.59 20.54 -27.51
N SER A 172 -14.20 21.75 -27.55
CA SER A 172 -14.32 22.63 -26.37
C SER A 172 -13.01 22.91 -25.67
N GLY A 173 -11.91 23.07 -26.42
CA GLY A 173 -10.59 23.42 -25.87
C GLY A 173 -9.82 22.26 -25.26
N ALA A 174 -10.15 21.00 -25.55
CA ALA A 174 -9.46 19.81 -25.11
C ALA A 174 -9.41 18.77 -26.24
N PHE A 175 -8.42 17.86 -26.19
CA PHE A 175 -8.47 16.66 -27.00
C PHE A 175 -9.29 15.57 -26.32
N GLU A 176 -10.17 14.96 -27.10
CA GLU A 176 -10.84 13.70 -26.79
C GLU A 176 -10.19 12.60 -27.61
N GLU A 177 -9.61 11.65 -26.94
CA GLU A 177 -9.08 10.42 -27.50
C GLU A 177 -10.02 9.27 -27.16
N ARG A 178 -10.66 8.71 -28.17
CA ARG A 178 -11.70 7.68 -28.01
C ARG A 178 -11.26 6.38 -28.67
N GLY A 179 -11.48 5.29 -27.97
CA GLY A 179 -11.22 3.94 -28.45
C GLY A 179 -12.07 2.90 -27.73
N ALA A 180 -11.72 1.65 -27.91
CA ALA A 180 -12.48 0.54 -27.33
C ALA A 180 -12.43 0.49 -25.79
N ARG A 181 -11.44 1.12 -25.18
CA ARG A 181 -11.31 1.19 -23.71
C ARG A 181 -12.19 2.26 -23.09
N GLY A 182 -12.54 3.31 -23.84
CA GLY A 182 -13.33 4.43 -23.37
C GLY A 182 -12.89 5.77 -23.97
N LEU A 183 -12.99 6.82 -23.16
CA LEU A 183 -12.58 8.18 -23.46
C LEU A 183 -11.42 8.61 -22.58
N LEU A 184 -10.33 9.04 -23.18
CA LEU A 184 -9.28 9.82 -22.56
C LEU A 184 -9.45 11.29 -22.89
N LEU A 185 -9.40 12.15 -21.88
CA LEU A 185 -9.49 13.60 -22.01
C LEU A 185 -8.14 14.22 -21.71
N HIS A 186 -7.66 15.09 -22.61
CA HIS A 186 -6.46 15.91 -22.43
C HIS A 186 -6.89 17.39 -22.36
N ALA A 187 -7.01 17.92 -21.16
CA ALA A 187 -7.50 19.27 -20.90
C ALA A 187 -6.36 20.22 -20.53
N PRO A 188 -5.89 21.08 -21.47
CA PRO A 188 -4.82 22.04 -21.20
C PRO A 188 -5.35 23.26 -20.43
N GLN A 189 -4.50 23.83 -19.56
CA GLN A 189 -4.79 25.04 -18.78
C GLN A 189 -3.52 25.93 -18.69
N PRO A 190 -3.62 27.23 -19.08
CA PRO A 190 -4.68 27.83 -19.88
C PRO A 190 -4.78 27.22 -21.28
N ALA A 191 -5.68 27.73 -22.12
CA ALA A 191 -5.74 27.34 -23.53
C ALA A 191 -4.36 27.43 -24.18
N PRO A 192 -3.95 26.46 -25.00
CA PRO A 192 -2.65 26.48 -25.66
C PRO A 192 -2.62 27.50 -26.79
N THR A 193 -1.41 27.96 -27.13
CA THR A 193 -1.19 28.81 -28.33
C THR A 193 -1.42 27.98 -29.59
N HIS A 194 -0.95 26.74 -29.60
CA HIS A 194 -1.11 25.78 -30.67
C HIS A 194 -1.44 24.38 -30.12
N HIS A 195 -2.16 23.59 -30.94
CA HIS A 195 -2.49 22.20 -30.63
C HIS A 195 -2.39 21.35 -31.90
N ALA A 196 -1.84 20.16 -31.76
CA ALA A 196 -1.68 19.24 -32.87
C ALA A 196 -1.93 17.81 -32.44
N ALA A 197 -2.42 16.99 -33.38
CA ALA A 197 -2.56 15.55 -33.19
C ALA A 197 -2.12 14.79 -34.47
N SER A 198 -2.01 13.47 -34.39
CA SER A 198 -1.75 12.66 -35.58
C SER A 198 -2.70 13.01 -36.75
N PRO A 199 -2.26 13.01 -38.03
CA PRO A 199 -1.05 12.36 -38.56
C PRO A 199 0.22 13.20 -38.50
N ASP A 200 0.12 14.50 -38.25
CA ASP A 200 1.25 15.40 -38.10
C ASP A 200 1.85 15.22 -36.70
N ASN A 201 2.44 14.07 -36.43
CA ASN A 201 2.94 13.69 -35.11
C ASN A 201 3.72 14.86 -34.47
N PRO A 202 3.20 15.44 -33.35
CA PRO A 202 3.78 16.62 -32.73
C PRO A 202 5.26 16.44 -32.35
N TYR A 203 5.67 15.19 -32.02
CA TYR A 203 7.05 14.84 -31.71
C TYR A 203 8.00 15.18 -32.90
N LEU A 204 7.59 14.84 -34.13
CA LEU A 204 8.39 15.09 -35.32
C LEU A 204 8.50 16.58 -35.64
N LEU A 205 7.39 17.34 -35.48
CA LEU A 205 7.39 18.79 -35.71
C LEU A 205 8.32 19.52 -34.76
N VAL A 206 8.26 19.21 -33.46
CA VAL A 206 9.11 19.80 -32.45
C VAL A 206 10.58 19.40 -32.64
N ASN A 207 10.87 18.13 -32.98
CA ASN A 207 12.23 17.67 -33.28
C ASN A 207 12.84 18.33 -34.52
N ALA A 208 12.00 18.72 -35.48
CA ALA A 208 12.47 19.48 -36.64
C ALA A 208 12.81 20.95 -36.29
N GLY A 209 12.66 21.37 -35.02
CA GLY A 209 12.94 22.71 -34.56
C GLY A 209 11.82 23.72 -34.84
N GLY A 210 10.64 23.26 -35.23
CA GLY A 210 9.47 24.09 -35.51
C GLY A 210 8.58 24.33 -34.28
N HIS A 211 7.58 25.19 -34.49
CA HIS A 211 6.40 25.31 -33.65
C HIS A 211 5.35 24.31 -34.08
N LEU A 212 4.40 23.99 -33.19
CA LEU A 212 3.21 23.22 -33.57
C LEU A 212 2.36 24.04 -34.53
N VAL A 213 1.72 23.37 -35.46
CA VAL A 213 0.70 23.94 -36.35
C VAL A 213 -0.62 23.30 -35.98
N ASP A 214 -1.65 24.16 -35.78
CA ASP A 214 -2.98 23.70 -35.43
C ASP A 214 -3.47 22.66 -36.44
N SER A 215 -3.60 21.43 -35.98
CA SER A 215 -4.07 20.30 -36.78
C SER A 215 -4.85 19.32 -35.91
N VAL A 216 -5.91 18.76 -36.45
CA VAL A 216 -6.74 17.74 -35.82
C VAL A 216 -7.10 16.69 -36.83
N ASP A 217 -6.69 15.48 -36.62
CA ASP A 217 -7.16 14.34 -37.40
C ASP A 217 -8.29 13.63 -36.66
N SER A 218 -9.51 13.77 -37.17
CA SER A 218 -10.69 13.08 -36.64
C SER A 218 -10.87 11.66 -37.15
N GLY A 219 -9.92 11.14 -37.96
CA GLY A 219 -9.93 9.77 -38.46
C GLY A 219 -9.60 8.75 -37.35
N VAL A 220 -9.90 7.48 -37.63
CA VAL A 220 -9.43 6.37 -36.81
C VAL A 220 -7.97 6.12 -37.13
N ARG A 221 -7.14 6.05 -36.11
CA ARG A 221 -5.69 5.85 -36.20
C ARG A 221 -5.24 4.76 -35.24
N ASP A 222 -4.05 4.26 -35.47
CA ASP A 222 -3.28 3.53 -34.50
C ASP A 222 -2.24 4.52 -33.91
N ASP A 223 -2.04 4.46 -32.59
CA ASP A 223 -1.05 5.26 -31.88
C ASP A 223 -1.28 6.79 -32.02
N ALA A 224 -2.47 7.25 -31.64
CA ALA A 224 -2.83 8.68 -31.66
C ALA A 224 -2.03 9.48 -30.63
N VAL A 225 -1.38 10.58 -31.06
CA VAL A 225 -0.47 11.37 -30.22
C VAL A 225 -0.87 12.85 -30.26
N PRO A 226 -1.55 13.38 -29.23
CA PRO A 226 -1.82 14.81 -29.09
C PRO A 226 -0.66 15.58 -28.46
N GLY A 227 -0.51 16.84 -28.85
CA GLY A 227 0.45 17.78 -28.29
C GLY A 227 -0.09 19.19 -28.16
N PHE A 228 0.46 19.94 -27.22
CA PHE A 228 0.16 21.36 -26.95
C PHE A 228 1.41 22.20 -26.98
N GLU A 229 1.25 23.48 -27.31
CA GLU A 229 2.29 24.48 -27.21
C GLU A 229 1.75 25.76 -26.58
N TRP A 230 2.50 26.37 -25.66
CA TRP A 230 2.25 27.67 -25.06
C TRP A 230 3.43 28.59 -25.31
N ASP A 231 3.21 29.72 -25.94
CA ASP A 231 4.20 30.78 -26.14
C ASP A 231 4.53 31.43 -24.78
N VAL A 232 5.82 31.51 -24.47
CA VAL A 232 6.37 32.21 -23.29
C VAL A 232 7.40 33.26 -23.70
N SER A 233 7.44 33.65 -24.97
CA SER A 233 8.31 34.73 -25.45
C SER A 233 8.01 36.03 -24.70
N GLY A 234 9.06 36.80 -24.42
CA GLY A 234 8.94 38.02 -23.63
C GLY A 234 8.87 37.84 -22.12
N LEU A 235 8.94 36.60 -21.60
CA LEU A 235 9.00 36.36 -20.14
C LEU A 235 10.20 37.08 -19.54
N ALA A 236 9.96 38.02 -18.62
CA ALA A 236 11.01 38.88 -18.04
C ALA A 236 11.97 38.04 -17.15
N PRO A 237 13.21 38.49 -16.96
CA PRO A 237 14.16 37.87 -16.04
C PRO A 237 13.55 37.69 -14.63
N GLY A 238 13.66 36.47 -14.07
CA GLY A 238 13.11 36.10 -12.77
C GLY A 238 11.61 35.86 -12.74
N ALA A 239 10.87 36.18 -13.82
CA ALA A 239 9.44 35.92 -13.89
C ALA A 239 9.13 34.45 -14.20
N SER A 240 7.97 33.99 -13.75
CA SER A 240 7.48 32.62 -13.99
C SER A 240 6.07 32.61 -14.57
N ARG A 241 5.76 31.57 -15.33
CA ARG A 241 4.39 31.24 -15.80
C ARG A 241 4.13 29.76 -15.58
N ARG A 242 2.87 29.42 -15.30
CA ARG A 242 2.45 28.02 -15.09
C ARG A 242 1.48 27.60 -16.17
N PHE A 243 1.60 26.33 -16.55
CA PHE A 243 0.74 25.62 -17.48
C PHE A 243 0.42 24.25 -16.89
N ALA A 244 -0.71 23.68 -17.25
CA ALA A 244 -1.10 22.36 -16.79
C ALA A 244 -1.80 21.58 -17.90
N VAL A 245 -1.72 20.25 -17.80
CA VAL A 245 -2.59 19.33 -18.51
C VAL A 245 -3.25 18.42 -17.50
N VAL A 246 -4.57 18.38 -17.54
CA VAL A 246 -5.37 17.42 -16.76
C VAL A 246 -5.72 16.27 -17.69
N LEU A 247 -5.27 15.07 -17.33
CA LEU A 247 -5.61 13.83 -18.02
C LEU A 247 -6.73 13.14 -17.26
N GLY A 248 -7.81 12.76 -17.94
CA GLY A 248 -8.93 12.06 -17.34
C GLY A 248 -9.33 10.85 -18.18
N PHE A 249 -9.87 9.82 -17.54
CA PHE A 249 -10.35 8.61 -18.21
C PHE A 249 -11.77 8.27 -17.74
N ASP A 250 -12.63 7.86 -18.72
CA ASP A 250 -13.94 7.29 -18.45
C ASP A 250 -14.21 6.10 -19.38
N ALA A 251 -14.39 4.93 -18.77
CA ALA A 251 -14.63 3.68 -19.50
C ALA A 251 -15.99 3.67 -20.25
N GLY A 252 -16.97 4.44 -19.77
CA GLY A 252 -18.29 4.62 -20.43
C GLY A 252 -18.29 5.66 -21.53
N GLY A 253 -17.21 6.45 -21.65
CA GLY A 253 -17.10 7.52 -22.64
C GLY A 253 -17.87 8.80 -22.27
N ASP A 254 -18.19 9.00 -20.99
CA ASP A 254 -18.93 10.17 -20.50
C ASP A 254 -18.04 11.40 -20.38
N ARG A 255 -18.09 12.26 -21.39
CA ARG A 255 -17.35 13.53 -21.41
C ARG A 255 -17.81 14.51 -20.32
N ALA A 256 -19.11 14.57 -20.02
CA ALA A 256 -19.62 15.50 -19.03
C ALA A 256 -19.14 15.15 -17.61
N ALA A 257 -19.05 13.84 -17.30
CA ALA A 257 -18.46 13.37 -16.03
C ALA A 257 -16.98 13.78 -15.90
N LEU A 258 -16.20 13.67 -16.99
CA LEU A 258 -14.80 14.11 -16.99
C LEU A 258 -14.67 15.64 -16.87
N ASP A 259 -15.50 16.43 -17.57
CA ASP A 259 -15.49 17.89 -17.43
C ASP A 259 -15.79 18.32 -15.99
N ALA A 260 -16.76 17.66 -15.34
CA ALA A 260 -17.08 17.91 -13.93
C ALA A 260 -15.90 17.54 -13.01
N ALA A 261 -15.21 16.44 -13.28
CA ALA A 261 -14.04 16.01 -12.51
C ALA A 261 -12.85 16.97 -12.66
N VAL A 262 -12.59 17.46 -13.89
CA VAL A 262 -11.57 18.48 -14.17
C VAL A 262 -11.90 19.78 -13.43
N ALA A 263 -13.13 20.25 -13.49
CA ALA A 263 -13.57 21.45 -12.79
C ALA A 263 -13.46 21.31 -11.25
N ALA A 264 -13.77 20.14 -10.71
CA ALA A 264 -13.59 19.83 -9.28
C ALA A 264 -12.12 19.88 -8.86
N ALA A 265 -11.20 19.41 -9.72
CA ALA A 265 -9.77 19.47 -9.47
C ALA A 265 -9.24 20.91 -9.43
N GLY A 266 -9.71 21.76 -10.34
CA GLY A 266 -9.33 23.18 -10.45
C GLY A 266 -9.39 23.66 -11.90
N THR A 267 -9.51 24.97 -12.08
CA THR A 267 -9.69 25.61 -13.40
C THR A 267 -8.46 26.38 -13.88
N THR A 268 -7.46 26.51 -13.03
CA THR A 268 -6.16 27.12 -13.37
C THR A 268 -5.01 26.31 -12.81
N PRO A 269 -3.78 26.39 -13.37
CA PRO A 269 -2.62 25.69 -12.85
C PRO A 269 -2.31 26.02 -11.39
N ASP A 270 -2.52 27.27 -10.98
CA ASP A 270 -2.32 27.72 -9.60
C ASP A 270 -3.36 27.11 -8.65
N GLU A 271 -4.61 27.05 -9.07
CA GLU A 271 -5.68 26.43 -8.30
C GLU A 271 -5.47 24.92 -8.15
N LEU A 272 -5.12 24.21 -9.23
CA LEU A 272 -4.82 22.79 -9.24
C LEU A 272 -3.75 22.45 -8.20
N LEU A 273 -2.61 23.15 -8.25
CA LEU A 273 -1.49 22.91 -7.35
C LEU A 273 -1.80 23.34 -5.91
N SER A 274 -2.47 24.47 -5.72
CA SER A 274 -2.85 24.97 -4.39
C SER A 274 -3.83 24.04 -3.68
N ARG A 275 -4.84 23.53 -4.38
CA ARG A 275 -5.80 22.58 -3.83
C ARG A 275 -5.10 21.27 -3.44
N ALA A 276 -4.27 20.72 -4.31
CA ALA A 276 -3.50 19.50 -4.02
C ALA A 276 -2.61 19.66 -2.78
N ARG A 277 -1.90 20.78 -2.66
CA ARG A 277 -1.11 21.09 -1.45
C ARG A 277 -1.98 21.25 -0.20
N GLY A 278 -3.14 21.89 -0.34
CA GLY A 278 -4.11 22.06 0.75
C GLY A 278 -4.65 20.72 1.26
N ASP A 279 -5.00 19.79 0.37
CA ASP A 279 -5.46 18.45 0.71
C ASP A 279 -4.40 17.64 1.51
N TRP A 280 -3.14 17.75 1.11
CA TRP A 280 -2.03 17.12 1.83
C TRP A 280 -1.75 17.82 3.16
N ALA A 281 -1.78 19.15 3.21
CA ALA A 281 -1.62 19.89 4.47
C ALA A 281 -2.72 19.53 5.48
N GLY A 282 -3.97 19.44 5.02
CA GLY A 282 -5.11 19.01 5.85
C GLY A 282 -4.96 17.57 6.36
N PHE A 283 -4.41 16.67 5.56
CA PHE A 283 -4.09 15.32 5.99
C PHE A 283 -3.03 15.31 7.10
N PHE A 284 -1.88 15.96 6.86
CA PHE A 284 -0.80 15.99 7.84
C PHE A 284 -1.12 16.76 9.12
N ALA A 285 -2.08 17.69 9.09
CA ALA A 285 -2.54 18.37 10.30
C ALA A 285 -3.24 17.43 11.30
N ARG A 286 -3.70 16.26 10.87
CA ARG A 286 -4.34 15.24 11.71
C ARG A 286 -3.37 14.17 12.24
N THR A 287 -2.14 14.12 11.70
CA THR A 287 -1.17 13.09 12.06
C THR A 287 -0.46 13.38 13.36
N ARG A 288 -0.07 12.32 14.06
CA ARG A 288 0.83 12.35 15.22
C ARG A 288 2.15 11.67 14.83
N SER A 289 3.24 12.08 15.47
CA SER A 289 4.55 11.45 15.34
C SER A 289 5.03 10.96 16.70
N PRO A 290 5.75 9.82 16.78
CA PRO A 290 6.39 9.41 18.02
C PRO A 290 7.46 10.42 18.43
N ALA A 291 7.71 10.53 19.73
CA ALA A 291 8.73 11.44 20.26
C ALA A 291 10.15 10.97 19.89
N GLY A 292 11.08 11.92 19.75
CA GLY A 292 12.51 11.64 19.61
C GLY A 292 12.96 11.13 18.24
N LEU A 293 12.17 11.34 17.18
CA LEU A 293 12.61 11.06 15.81
C LEU A 293 13.75 12.00 15.40
N SER A 294 14.74 11.48 14.70
CA SER A 294 15.70 12.30 13.96
C SER A 294 15.01 12.99 12.77
N ALA A 295 15.65 13.99 12.17
CA ALA A 295 15.11 14.68 10.99
C ALA A 295 14.87 13.70 9.81
N ASP A 296 15.79 12.76 9.59
CA ASP A 296 15.67 11.75 8.54
C ASP A 296 14.54 10.77 8.83
N GLU A 297 14.42 10.29 10.07
CA GLU A 297 13.31 9.42 10.48
C GLU A 297 11.96 10.14 10.32
N GLN A 298 11.85 11.41 10.72
CA GLN A 298 10.62 12.18 10.56
C GLN A 298 10.25 12.32 9.08
N GLN A 299 11.21 12.58 8.21
CA GLN A 299 10.96 12.71 6.78
C GLN A 299 10.50 11.38 6.16
N VAL A 300 11.17 10.27 6.49
CA VAL A 300 10.75 8.94 6.03
C VAL A 300 9.37 8.58 6.63
N TYR A 301 9.15 8.84 7.92
CA TYR A 301 7.86 8.64 8.60
C TYR A 301 6.71 9.35 7.87
N ASP A 302 6.85 10.64 7.59
CA ASP A 302 5.84 11.43 6.89
C ASP A 302 5.58 10.84 5.49
N ARG A 303 6.62 10.39 4.78
CA ARG A 303 6.47 9.73 3.49
C ARG A 303 5.72 8.40 3.61
N GLN A 304 5.96 7.60 4.66
CA GLN A 304 5.21 6.37 4.84
C GLN A 304 3.73 6.63 5.12
N LEU A 305 3.38 7.66 5.88
CA LEU A 305 1.98 8.07 6.05
C LEU A 305 1.34 8.50 4.72
N ALA A 306 2.09 9.21 3.86
CA ALA A 306 1.62 9.54 2.51
C ALA A 306 1.41 8.28 1.66
N VAL A 307 2.29 7.28 1.74
CA VAL A 307 2.14 5.98 1.05
C VAL A 307 0.87 5.27 1.52
N LEU A 308 0.62 5.19 2.83
CA LEU A 308 -0.61 4.58 3.38
C LEU A 308 -1.88 5.27 2.89
N ARG A 309 -1.90 6.61 2.87
CA ARG A 309 -3.03 7.38 2.31
C ARG A 309 -3.24 7.08 0.82
N MET A 310 -2.16 7.01 0.04
CA MET A 310 -2.20 6.74 -1.39
C MET A 310 -2.64 5.30 -1.70
N ALA A 311 -2.30 4.34 -0.84
CA ALA A 311 -2.65 2.93 -1.04
C ALA A 311 -4.12 2.61 -0.71
N GLN A 312 -4.84 3.50 -0.02
CA GLN A 312 -6.23 3.27 0.38
C GLN A 312 -7.21 3.63 -0.75
N ILE A 313 -8.07 2.69 -1.11
CA ILE A 313 -9.11 2.88 -2.13
C ILE A 313 -10.13 3.90 -1.65
N ARG A 314 -10.40 4.91 -2.49
CA ARG A 314 -11.42 5.95 -2.26
C ARG A 314 -12.58 5.90 -3.25
N GLU A 315 -12.53 5.02 -4.22
CA GLU A 315 -13.66 4.81 -5.12
C GLU A 315 -14.90 4.35 -4.34
N PRO A 316 -16.09 4.88 -4.69
CA PRO A 316 -17.33 4.40 -4.11
C PRO A 316 -17.57 2.93 -4.48
N GLY A 317 -18.04 2.14 -3.52
CA GLY A 317 -18.35 0.74 -3.74
C GLY A 317 -17.85 -0.16 -2.62
N ARG A 318 -17.87 -1.46 -2.84
CA ARG A 318 -17.51 -2.46 -1.83
C ARG A 318 -16.01 -2.47 -1.50
N GLY A 319 -15.17 -2.02 -2.43
CA GLY A 319 -13.71 -1.91 -2.22
C GLY A 319 -13.28 -0.67 -1.44
N HIS A 320 -14.20 0.29 -1.20
CA HIS A 320 -13.86 1.52 -0.48
C HIS A 320 -13.22 1.24 0.89
N GLY A 321 -12.07 1.85 1.14
CA GLY A 321 -11.32 1.66 2.38
C GLY A 321 -10.29 0.55 2.35
N ALA A 322 -10.31 -0.38 1.36
CA ALA A 322 -9.25 -1.38 1.21
C ALA A 322 -7.89 -0.71 1.01
N ILE A 323 -6.84 -1.30 1.57
CA ILE A 323 -5.46 -0.81 1.43
C ILE A 323 -4.67 -1.83 0.62
N MET A 324 -4.17 -1.39 -0.53
CA MET A 324 -3.36 -2.24 -1.42
C MET A 324 -2.02 -2.54 -0.79
N ALA A 325 -1.49 -3.75 -1.01
CA ALA A 325 -0.19 -4.13 -0.48
C ALA A 325 0.94 -3.28 -1.08
N SER A 326 0.86 -2.94 -2.37
CA SER A 326 1.79 -2.01 -3.01
C SER A 326 1.08 -1.00 -3.92
N LEU A 327 1.77 0.10 -4.26
CA LEU A 327 1.27 1.07 -5.24
C LEU A 327 1.69 0.69 -6.67
N PRO A 328 0.85 0.98 -7.70
CA PRO A 328 1.30 0.95 -9.07
C PRO A 328 2.51 1.91 -9.30
N PRO A 329 3.47 1.56 -10.17
CA PRO A 329 3.43 0.47 -11.16
C PRO A 329 3.81 -0.91 -10.60
N GLY A 330 4.01 -1.08 -9.30
CA GLY A 330 4.16 -2.38 -8.65
C GLY A 330 3.00 -3.34 -8.97
N MET A 331 3.16 -4.63 -8.64
CA MET A 331 2.22 -5.68 -9.02
C MET A 331 1.26 -6.09 -7.91
N TRP A 332 1.61 -5.90 -6.64
CA TRP A 332 0.77 -6.29 -5.51
C TRP A 332 -0.34 -5.25 -5.23
N ASN A 333 -1.06 -4.85 -6.30
CA ASN A 333 -2.19 -3.90 -6.19
C ASN A 333 -3.48 -4.64 -5.80
N ILE A 334 -3.40 -5.42 -4.73
CA ILE A 334 -4.45 -6.27 -4.17
C ILE A 334 -4.35 -6.18 -2.64
N ALA A 335 -5.46 -6.41 -1.92
CA ALA A 335 -5.51 -6.19 -0.48
C ALA A 335 -5.41 -7.50 0.28
N TRP A 336 -4.23 -7.89 0.74
CA TRP A 336 -4.09 -8.96 1.74
C TRP A 336 -4.64 -8.50 3.08
N VAL A 337 -5.33 -9.38 3.78
CA VAL A 337 -5.83 -9.09 5.13
C VAL A 337 -4.68 -8.74 6.07
N ARG A 338 -3.60 -9.47 5.98
CA ARG A 338 -2.37 -9.28 6.77
C ARG A 338 -1.69 -7.94 6.51
N ASP A 339 -1.45 -7.59 5.24
CA ASP A 339 -0.83 -6.31 4.85
C ASP A 339 -1.67 -5.14 5.29
N GLN A 340 -2.98 -5.21 5.02
CA GLN A 340 -3.90 -4.18 5.46
C GLN A 340 -3.93 -4.06 6.99
N ALA A 341 -3.76 -5.17 7.73
CA ALA A 341 -3.71 -5.10 9.19
C ALA A 341 -2.49 -4.30 9.69
N PHE A 342 -1.31 -4.50 9.14
CA PHE A 342 -0.13 -3.69 9.50
C PHE A 342 -0.28 -2.22 9.08
N ALA A 343 -0.87 -1.97 7.91
CA ALA A 343 -1.18 -0.62 7.46
C ALA A 343 -2.20 0.08 8.38
N THR A 344 -3.27 -0.63 8.78
CA THR A 344 -4.32 -0.10 9.66
C THR A 344 -3.78 0.18 11.07
N ALA A 345 -2.93 -0.70 11.62
CA ALA A 345 -2.26 -0.46 12.90
C ALA A 345 -1.46 0.85 12.88
N ALA A 346 -0.66 1.06 11.83
CA ALA A 346 0.11 2.29 11.65
C ALA A 346 -0.76 3.54 11.51
N LEU A 347 -1.91 3.44 10.82
CA LEU A 347 -2.88 4.55 10.73
C LEU A 347 -3.47 4.89 12.11
N ILE A 348 -3.81 3.89 12.93
CA ILE A 348 -4.30 4.09 14.30
C ILE A 348 -3.23 4.76 15.15
N GLU A 349 -2.00 4.24 15.14
CA GLU A 349 -0.84 4.79 15.86
C GLU A 349 -0.58 6.24 15.49
N ALA A 350 -0.68 6.58 14.19
CA ALA A 350 -0.49 7.93 13.68
C ALA A 350 -1.69 8.87 13.91
N GLY A 351 -2.79 8.41 14.51
CA GLY A 351 -4.00 9.21 14.77
C GLY A 351 -4.92 9.40 13.57
N LEU A 352 -4.69 8.66 12.49
CA LEU A 352 -5.50 8.68 11.26
C LEU A 352 -6.70 7.73 11.38
N THR A 353 -7.55 8.02 12.36
CA THR A 353 -8.65 7.13 12.77
C THR A 353 -9.78 7.02 11.75
N ASP A 354 -9.98 8.05 10.89
CA ASP A 354 -10.97 7.98 9.82
C ASP A 354 -10.54 6.99 8.72
N GLU A 355 -9.28 7.06 8.32
CA GLU A 355 -8.67 6.14 7.37
C GLU A 355 -8.64 4.70 7.92
N ALA A 356 -8.29 4.54 9.18
CA ALA A 356 -8.33 3.25 9.87
C ALA A 356 -9.76 2.69 9.90
N LYS A 357 -10.76 3.51 10.29
CA LYS A 357 -12.17 3.12 10.29
C LYS A 357 -12.65 2.67 8.91
N ALA A 358 -12.25 3.38 7.85
CA ALA A 358 -12.60 3.00 6.48
C ALA A 358 -12.03 1.62 6.13
N GLY A 359 -10.77 1.32 6.50
CA GLY A 359 -10.16 0.01 6.33
C GLY A 359 -10.87 -1.11 7.09
N LEU A 360 -11.26 -0.84 8.34
CA LEU A 360 -12.04 -1.79 9.15
C LEU A 360 -13.45 -2.01 8.59
N ALA A 361 -14.11 -0.95 8.13
CA ALA A 361 -15.44 -1.02 7.52
C ALA A 361 -15.41 -1.80 6.19
N PHE A 362 -14.33 -1.66 5.42
CA PHE A 362 -14.11 -2.47 4.22
C PHE A 362 -14.18 -3.96 4.53
N TRP A 363 -13.45 -4.44 5.54
CA TRP A 363 -13.51 -5.86 5.93
C TRP A 363 -14.91 -6.33 6.29
N MET A 364 -15.67 -5.48 6.98
CA MET A 364 -17.04 -5.83 7.38
C MET A 364 -18.02 -5.85 6.20
N GLY A 365 -17.73 -5.20 5.10
CA GLY A 365 -18.58 -5.07 3.92
C GLY A 365 -18.11 -5.86 2.69
N ALA A 366 -16.91 -6.43 2.71
CA ALA A 366 -16.36 -7.20 1.61
C ALA A 366 -17.13 -8.51 1.37
N ARG A 367 -17.03 -9.05 0.15
CA ARG A 367 -17.63 -10.33 -0.20
C ARG A 367 -16.65 -11.47 0.14
N VAL A 368 -17.08 -12.39 0.99
CA VAL A 368 -16.32 -13.57 1.43
C VAL A 368 -17.18 -14.82 1.41
N GLY A 369 -16.59 -15.99 1.66
CA GLY A 369 -17.26 -17.27 1.82
C GLY A 369 -17.02 -18.26 0.68
N ASP A 370 -16.11 -17.95 -0.23
CA ASP A 370 -15.75 -18.84 -1.33
C ASP A 370 -14.98 -20.08 -0.83
N TYR A 371 -14.45 -20.08 0.43
CA TYR A 371 -13.61 -21.14 1.03
C TYR A 371 -14.23 -21.80 2.29
N VAL A 372 -15.55 -21.83 2.43
CA VAL A 372 -16.20 -22.56 3.53
C VAL A 372 -15.98 -24.07 3.40
N CYS A 373 -16.21 -24.61 2.22
CA CYS A 373 -16.10 -26.03 1.84
C CYS A 373 -15.68 -26.12 0.37
N CYS A 374 -15.17 -27.15 -0.17
CA CYS A 374 -14.49 -28.30 0.38
C CYS A 374 -13.22 -28.51 -0.43
N ASP A 375 -12.18 -29.09 0.14
CA ASP A 375 -10.99 -29.46 -0.60
C ASP A 375 -11.23 -30.69 -1.52
N ARG A 376 -10.22 -31.11 -2.29
CA ARG A 376 -10.32 -32.26 -3.20
C ARG A 376 -10.65 -33.57 -2.49
N ASP A 377 -10.29 -33.67 -1.22
CA ASP A 377 -10.44 -34.87 -0.40
C ASP A 377 -11.74 -34.83 0.38
N GLY A 378 -12.58 -33.80 0.16
CA GLY A 378 -13.86 -33.59 0.83
C GLY A 378 -13.78 -32.99 2.22
N GLY A 379 -12.58 -32.60 2.67
CA GLY A 379 -12.37 -31.87 3.91
C GLY A 379 -12.74 -30.38 3.77
N PRO A 380 -13.12 -29.72 4.88
CA PRO A 380 -13.42 -28.30 4.81
C PRO A 380 -12.14 -27.46 4.75
N TRP A 381 -12.15 -26.39 3.93
CA TRP A 381 -11.10 -25.37 4.05
C TRP A 381 -11.25 -24.60 5.38
N VAL A 382 -12.31 -23.81 5.57
CA VAL A 382 -12.61 -23.15 6.85
C VAL A 382 -13.58 -24.01 7.68
N GLY A 383 -14.64 -24.52 7.07
CA GLY A 383 -15.63 -25.40 7.72
C GLY A 383 -16.75 -24.66 8.42
N ALA A 384 -16.78 -23.35 8.41
CA ALA A 384 -17.80 -22.51 8.97
C ALA A 384 -17.94 -21.21 8.15
N PRO A 385 -19.11 -20.52 8.16
CA PRO A 385 -19.22 -19.18 7.63
C PRO A 385 -18.26 -18.21 8.34
N TYR A 386 -17.52 -17.41 7.57
CA TYR A 386 -16.55 -16.47 8.08
C TYR A 386 -16.79 -15.04 7.53
N ALA A 387 -16.14 -14.03 8.14
CA ALA A 387 -16.39 -12.63 7.81
C ALA A 387 -15.20 -11.92 7.15
N LEU A 388 -14.03 -12.54 7.10
CA LEU A 388 -12.80 -11.99 6.50
C LEU A 388 -12.26 -12.96 5.47
N SER A 389 -11.65 -12.46 4.38
CA SER A 389 -10.99 -13.35 3.42
C SER A 389 -9.95 -14.22 4.11
N VAL A 390 -9.82 -15.45 3.60
CA VAL A 390 -8.77 -16.37 4.04
C VAL A 390 -7.38 -15.97 3.58
N VAL A 391 -7.25 -15.00 2.64
CA VAL A 391 -5.96 -14.45 2.18
C VAL A 391 -6.10 -12.97 1.87
N ARG A 392 -6.83 -12.61 0.77
CA ARG A 392 -6.81 -11.28 0.19
C ARG A 392 -8.10 -10.97 -0.58
N TYR A 393 -8.20 -9.72 -1.06
CA TYR A 393 -9.32 -9.23 -1.84
C TYR A 393 -8.81 -8.50 -3.09
N PHE A 394 -9.53 -8.68 -4.19
CA PHE A 394 -9.47 -7.70 -5.28
C PHE A 394 -10.00 -6.34 -4.81
N GLY A 395 -9.60 -5.27 -5.49
CA GLY A 395 -10.03 -3.93 -5.11
C GLY A 395 -11.52 -3.64 -5.30
N ASP A 396 -12.27 -4.52 -5.98
CA ASP A 396 -13.73 -4.49 -6.01
C ASP A 396 -14.40 -5.12 -4.77
N GLY A 397 -13.60 -5.57 -3.80
CA GLY A 397 -14.05 -6.18 -2.56
C GLY A 397 -14.46 -7.64 -2.70
N SER A 398 -14.10 -8.33 -3.78
CA SER A 398 -14.31 -9.78 -3.93
C SER A 398 -13.13 -10.56 -3.38
N GLU A 399 -13.45 -11.71 -2.75
CA GLU A 399 -12.43 -12.59 -2.16
C GLU A 399 -11.55 -13.26 -3.21
N GLU A 400 -10.28 -13.44 -2.85
CA GLU A 400 -9.27 -14.12 -3.65
C GLU A 400 -8.28 -14.84 -2.73
N SER A 401 -7.82 -16.03 -3.10
CA SER A 401 -6.92 -16.87 -2.29
C SER A 401 -5.63 -17.25 -2.98
N ASP A 402 -5.30 -16.62 -4.11
CA ASP A 402 -4.14 -17.01 -4.92
C ASP A 402 -4.16 -18.51 -5.31
N SER A 403 -5.30 -19.00 -5.75
CA SER A 403 -5.46 -20.40 -6.16
C SER A 403 -4.75 -20.67 -7.47
N ASP A 404 -3.94 -21.71 -7.50
CA ASP A 404 -3.30 -22.23 -8.71
C ASP A 404 -3.46 -23.75 -8.84
N GLY A 405 -2.68 -24.41 -9.72
CA GLY A 405 -2.70 -25.85 -9.91
C GLY A 405 -2.32 -26.67 -8.68
N ARG A 406 -1.66 -26.06 -7.68
CA ARG A 406 -1.28 -26.65 -6.39
C ARG A 406 -2.35 -26.48 -5.31
N GLY A 407 -3.42 -25.74 -5.60
CA GLY A 407 -4.52 -25.45 -4.69
C GLY A 407 -4.54 -23.99 -4.21
N PRO A 408 -5.50 -23.63 -3.35
CA PRO A 408 -5.58 -22.30 -2.77
C PRO A 408 -4.53 -22.10 -1.67
N ASN A 409 -4.22 -20.85 -1.38
CA ASN A 409 -3.75 -20.46 -0.05
C ASN A 409 -4.98 -20.36 0.87
N VAL A 410 -4.88 -20.86 2.09
CA VAL A 410 -5.88 -20.68 3.14
C VAL A 410 -5.14 -20.34 4.42
N GLU A 411 -5.28 -19.11 4.87
CA GLU A 411 -4.54 -18.52 5.97
C GLU A 411 -5.50 -18.09 7.07
N PHE A 412 -5.17 -18.42 8.32
CA PHE A 412 -6.01 -18.02 9.47
C PHE A 412 -5.38 -16.88 10.28
N ASP A 413 -4.16 -16.49 9.95
CA ASP A 413 -3.43 -15.41 10.63
C ASP A 413 -4.12 -14.04 10.50
N GLY A 414 -4.71 -13.76 9.33
CA GLY A 414 -5.44 -12.52 9.07
C GLY A 414 -6.62 -12.28 10.00
N PHE A 415 -7.29 -13.34 10.46
CA PHE A 415 -8.44 -13.24 11.37
C PHE A 415 -8.02 -12.63 12.71
N GLY A 416 -6.91 -13.12 13.27
CA GLY A 416 -6.39 -12.60 14.53
C GLY A 416 -5.89 -11.16 14.43
N LEU A 417 -5.18 -10.83 13.36
CA LEU A 417 -4.68 -9.48 13.12
C LEU A 417 -5.82 -8.45 12.95
N ALA A 418 -6.87 -8.80 12.21
CA ALA A 418 -8.02 -7.92 12.02
C ALA A 418 -8.78 -7.65 13.33
N LEU A 419 -9.00 -8.68 14.16
CA LEU A 419 -9.61 -8.51 15.49
C LEU A 419 -8.77 -7.59 16.38
N ALA A 420 -7.45 -7.71 16.35
CA ALA A 420 -6.54 -6.82 17.08
C ALA A 420 -6.69 -5.38 16.63
N ASN A 421 -6.73 -5.12 15.31
CA ASN A 421 -6.90 -3.77 14.79
C ASN A 421 -8.24 -3.13 15.18
N VAL A 422 -9.33 -3.91 15.22
CA VAL A 422 -10.62 -3.40 15.71
C VAL A 422 -10.52 -3.01 17.18
N ALA A 423 -9.87 -3.84 18.01
CA ALA A 423 -9.70 -3.52 19.43
C ALA A 423 -8.84 -2.28 19.64
N ASP A 424 -7.71 -2.17 18.92
CA ASP A 424 -6.81 -1.02 19.01
C ASP A 424 -7.49 0.27 18.50
N TYR A 425 -8.31 0.19 17.44
CA TYR A 425 -9.14 1.30 16.99
C TYR A 425 -10.15 1.75 18.07
N VAL A 426 -10.84 0.80 18.69
CA VAL A 426 -11.82 1.11 19.75
C VAL A 426 -11.11 1.67 20.99
N ASP A 427 -9.95 1.14 21.35
CA ASP A 427 -9.16 1.66 22.48
C ASP A 427 -8.69 3.10 22.20
N ALA A 428 -8.32 3.42 20.95
CA ALA A 428 -7.89 4.76 20.54
C ALA A 428 -9.03 5.78 20.40
N THR A 429 -10.26 5.34 20.06
CA THR A 429 -11.37 6.25 19.71
C THR A 429 -12.56 6.20 20.65
N GLY A 430 -12.74 5.10 21.40
CA GLY A 430 -13.94 4.84 22.18
C GLY A 430 -15.16 4.44 21.33
N ASP A 431 -15.04 4.16 20.01
CA ASP A 431 -16.14 3.85 19.09
C ASP A 431 -16.70 2.43 19.33
N THR A 432 -17.37 2.21 20.45
CA THR A 432 -18.06 0.94 20.75
C THR A 432 -19.27 0.69 19.85
N ALA A 433 -19.79 1.71 19.17
CA ALA A 433 -20.88 1.57 18.21
C ALA A 433 -20.44 0.74 16.99
N PHE A 434 -19.19 0.89 16.55
CA PHE A 434 -18.62 0.06 15.49
C PHE A 434 -18.68 -1.44 15.86
N VAL A 435 -18.25 -1.79 17.08
CA VAL A 435 -18.27 -3.16 17.57
C VAL A 435 -19.70 -3.71 17.65
N THR A 436 -20.64 -2.92 18.16
CA THR A 436 -22.05 -3.34 18.29
C THR A 436 -22.70 -3.57 16.95
N THR A 437 -22.42 -2.69 15.98
CA THR A 437 -22.93 -2.80 14.60
C THR A 437 -22.42 -4.06 13.90
N HIS A 438 -21.16 -4.42 14.12
CA HIS A 438 -20.50 -5.55 13.45
C HIS A 438 -20.32 -6.78 14.35
N ALA A 439 -21.09 -6.89 15.44
CA ALA A 439 -20.91 -7.92 16.45
C ALA A 439 -20.95 -9.36 15.89
N ASP A 440 -21.88 -9.66 14.95
CA ASP A 440 -21.92 -10.97 14.31
C ASP A 440 -20.65 -11.28 13.51
N ALA A 441 -20.17 -10.34 12.72
CA ALA A 441 -18.95 -10.50 11.94
C ALA A 441 -17.72 -10.72 12.84
N LEU A 442 -17.59 -9.92 13.91
CA LEU A 442 -16.43 -9.94 14.80
C LEU A 442 -16.44 -11.17 15.71
N PHE A 443 -17.54 -11.41 16.41
CA PHE A 443 -17.61 -12.49 17.41
C PHE A 443 -17.92 -13.85 16.77
N THR A 444 -19.05 -13.96 16.03
CA THR A 444 -19.52 -15.25 15.52
C THR A 444 -18.71 -15.73 14.32
N ARG A 445 -18.51 -14.84 13.33
CA ARG A 445 -17.91 -15.23 12.04
C ARG A 445 -16.40 -14.96 11.93
N THR A 446 -15.75 -14.51 13.02
CA THR A 446 -14.28 -14.40 13.07
C THR A 446 -13.72 -15.05 14.32
N ALA A 447 -14.03 -14.55 15.53
CA ALA A 447 -13.46 -15.10 16.76
C ALA A 447 -13.91 -16.51 17.07
N ASP A 448 -15.22 -16.83 16.92
CA ASP A 448 -15.72 -18.19 17.13
C ASP A 448 -15.22 -19.17 16.05
N VAL A 449 -14.94 -18.67 14.83
CA VAL A 449 -14.28 -19.46 13.78
C VAL A 449 -12.88 -19.85 14.25
N LEU A 450 -12.06 -18.90 14.77
CA LEU A 450 -10.74 -19.24 15.33
C LEU A 450 -10.84 -20.28 16.44
N VAL A 451 -11.80 -20.13 17.37
CA VAL A 451 -12.03 -21.14 18.43
C VAL A 451 -12.39 -22.51 17.83
N GLY A 452 -13.22 -22.52 16.79
CA GLY A 452 -13.65 -23.75 16.09
C GLY A 452 -12.55 -24.41 15.26
N LEU A 453 -11.48 -23.68 14.92
CA LEU A 453 -10.31 -24.21 14.20
C LEU A 453 -9.30 -24.90 15.13
N VAL A 454 -9.49 -24.89 16.44
CA VAL A 454 -8.58 -25.55 17.39
C VAL A 454 -8.69 -27.06 17.24
N GLU A 455 -7.55 -27.72 17.03
CA GLU A 455 -7.47 -29.19 16.89
C GLU A 455 -7.89 -29.89 18.19
N PRO A 456 -8.89 -30.83 18.14
CA PRO A 456 -9.42 -31.45 19.34
C PRO A 456 -8.55 -32.56 19.92
N GLY A 457 -7.54 -33.02 19.16
CA GLY A 457 -6.73 -34.17 19.57
C GLY A 457 -5.51 -34.42 18.69
N GLY A 458 -4.76 -35.49 18.98
CA GLY A 458 -3.55 -35.83 18.25
C GLY A 458 -2.33 -35.00 18.63
N PRO A 459 -1.27 -35.03 17.81
CA PRO A 459 -0.02 -34.29 18.08
C PRO A 459 -0.21 -32.76 18.08
N ALA A 460 -1.22 -32.26 17.36
CA ALA A 460 -1.53 -30.84 17.24
C ALA A 460 -2.66 -30.39 18.20
N ALA A 461 -3.06 -31.23 19.17
CA ALA A 461 -4.14 -30.90 20.10
C ALA A 461 -3.96 -29.53 20.74
N GLY A 462 -4.99 -28.69 20.64
CA GLY A 462 -4.98 -27.34 21.19
C GLY A 462 -4.36 -26.26 20.28
N LEU A 463 -3.77 -26.62 19.14
CA LEU A 463 -3.29 -25.67 18.14
C LEU A 463 -4.41 -25.32 17.13
N ILE A 464 -4.32 -24.15 16.51
CA ILE A 464 -5.12 -23.82 15.31
C ILE A 464 -4.70 -24.78 14.20
N ARG A 465 -5.68 -25.30 13.48
CA ARG A 465 -5.54 -26.23 12.37
C ARG A 465 -4.48 -25.76 11.36
N ALA A 466 -3.78 -26.75 10.74
CA ALA A 466 -2.77 -26.48 9.73
C ALA A 466 -3.32 -25.63 8.58
N ASP A 467 -2.55 -24.62 8.17
CA ASP A 467 -2.90 -23.64 7.15
C ASP A 467 -1.70 -23.29 6.25
N SER A 468 -1.88 -22.34 5.32
CA SER A 468 -0.82 -21.81 4.46
C SER A 468 0.03 -20.73 5.13
N SER A 469 -0.51 -20.04 6.13
CA SER A 469 0.12 -18.98 6.93
C SER A 469 0.80 -17.87 6.11
N ILE A 470 1.57 -17.03 6.77
CA ILE A 470 2.16 -15.79 6.25
C ILE A 470 2.98 -15.91 4.95
N TRP A 471 3.62 -17.06 4.72
CA TRP A 471 4.45 -17.28 3.53
C TRP A 471 3.72 -17.96 2.38
N GLU A 472 2.40 -18.09 2.48
CA GLU A 472 1.51 -18.49 1.38
C GLU A 472 1.84 -19.89 0.83
N SER A 473 2.02 -20.86 1.73
CA SER A 473 2.23 -22.25 1.34
C SER A 473 0.95 -22.87 0.79
N HIS A 474 0.91 -23.21 -0.49
CA HIS A 474 -0.30 -23.74 -1.12
C HIS A 474 -0.80 -25.01 -0.47
N TRP A 475 -2.15 -25.15 -0.40
CA TRP A 475 -2.82 -26.19 0.36
C TRP A 475 -2.40 -27.62 0.02
N TYR A 476 -2.14 -27.91 -1.25
CA TYR A 476 -1.83 -29.26 -1.75
C TYR A 476 -0.37 -29.53 -2.08
N ASP A 477 0.53 -28.64 -1.85
CA ASP A 477 1.97 -28.83 -2.06
C ASP A 477 2.70 -29.37 -0.82
N GLY A 478 1.94 -29.75 0.22
CA GLY A 478 2.47 -30.21 1.50
C GLY A 478 2.93 -29.09 2.41
N GLY A 479 2.68 -27.83 2.04
CA GLY A 479 3.12 -26.66 2.79
C GLY A 479 2.23 -26.29 3.96
N ARG A 480 0.96 -26.75 4.00
CA ARG A 480 0.09 -26.47 5.16
C ARG A 480 0.59 -27.15 6.41
N GLN A 481 0.83 -26.36 7.45
CA GLN A 481 1.41 -26.81 8.70
C GLN A 481 0.82 -26.02 9.87
N HIS A 482 1.08 -26.46 11.09
CA HIS A 482 0.69 -25.70 12.28
C HIS A 482 1.76 -24.65 12.58
N TRP A 483 1.69 -23.53 11.81
CA TRP A 483 2.69 -22.48 11.83
C TRP A 483 2.67 -21.67 13.13
N ALA A 484 3.83 -21.31 13.63
CA ALA A 484 3.99 -20.47 14.82
C ALA A 484 3.32 -19.10 14.64
N PHE A 485 3.41 -18.50 13.44
CA PHE A 485 2.79 -17.20 13.17
C PHE A 485 1.26 -17.26 13.31
N THR A 486 0.60 -18.25 12.72
CA THR A 486 -0.87 -18.46 12.83
C THR A 486 -1.31 -18.66 14.29
N GLN A 487 -0.54 -19.42 15.08
CA GLN A 487 -0.86 -19.59 16.50
C GLN A 487 -0.77 -18.25 17.25
N ALA A 488 0.30 -17.50 17.01
CA ALA A 488 0.54 -16.22 17.69
C ALA A 488 -0.50 -15.16 17.33
N THR A 489 -0.86 -15.02 16.05
CA THR A 489 -1.91 -14.07 15.62
C THR A 489 -3.27 -14.46 16.15
N SER A 490 -3.59 -15.76 16.24
CA SER A 490 -4.84 -16.24 16.83
C SER A 490 -4.95 -15.93 18.31
N VAL A 491 -3.86 -16.10 19.08
CA VAL A 491 -3.81 -15.67 20.50
C VAL A 491 -4.04 -14.17 20.63
N LEU A 492 -3.37 -13.36 19.81
CA LEU A 492 -3.53 -11.92 19.75
C LEU A 492 -5.01 -11.55 19.51
N GLY A 493 -5.62 -12.13 18.47
CA GLY A 493 -7.01 -11.88 18.09
C GLY A 493 -8.02 -12.27 19.17
N LEU A 494 -7.83 -13.42 19.83
CA LEU A 494 -8.71 -13.86 20.91
C LEU A 494 -8.59 -12.95 22.15
N ARG A 495 -7.40 -12.50 22.51
CA ARG A 495 -7.19 -11.49 23.59
C ARG A 495 -7.86 -10.16 23.22
N ALA A 496 -7.70 -9.70 21.99
CA ALA A 496 -8.35 -8.51 21.47
C ALA A 496 -9.87 -8.63 21.50
N THR A 497 -10.42 -9.78 21.09
CA THR A 497 -11.86 -10.04 21.14
C THR A 497 -12.39 -10.00 22.57
N ALA A 498 -11.62 -10.48 23.52
CA ALA A 498 -12.01 -10.38 24.95
C ALA A 498 -12.08 -8.93 25.41
N ARG A 499 -11.11 -8.06 25.01
CA ARG A 499 -11.18 -6.61 25.26
C ARG A 499 -12.43 -5.98 24.64
N LEU A 500 -12.74 -6.30 23.37
CA LEU A 500 -13.93 -5.80 22.69
C LEU A 500 -15.23 -6.21 23.40
N ALA A 501 -15.30 -7.47 23.85
CA ALA A 501 -16.46 -7.98 24.60
C ALA A 501 -16.65 -7.23 25.94
N ASP A 502 -15.56 -6.93 26.67
CA ASP A 502 -15.62 -6.11 27.90
C ASP A 502 -16.12 -4.69 27.60
N ARG A 503 -15.62 -4.05 26.54
CA ARG A 503 -16.01 -2.68 26.15
C ARG A 503 -17.50 -2.52 25.86
N ILE A 504 -18.18 -3.61 25.44
CA ILE A 504 -19.62 -3.61 25.15
C ILE A 504 -20.46 -4.39 26.18
N GLY A 505 -19.87 -4.72 27.36
CA GLY A 505 -20.58 -5.36 28.46
C GLY A 505 -20.89 -6.85 28.30
N ARG A 506 -20.18 -7.57 27.37
CA ARG A 506 -20.34 -9.02 27.13
C ARG A 506 -19.35 -9.82 27.99
N GLY A 507 -19.37 -9.68 29.30
CA GLY A 507 -18.38 -10.26 30.22
C GLY A 507 -18.23 -11.79 30.17
N ALA A 508 -19.30 -12.53 29.88
CA ALA A 508 -19.23 -13.98 29.69
C ALA A 508 -18.40 -14.36 28.45
N ASP A 509 -18.60 -13.63 27.33
CA ASP A 509 -17.81 -13.83 26.12
C ASP A 509 -16.35 -13.41 26.34
N ALA A 510 -16.11 -12.30 27.02
CA ALA A 510 -14.77 -11.87 27.37
C ALA A 510 -14.01 -12.95 28.13
N SER A 511 -14.65 -13.59 29.13
CA SER A 511 -14.05 -14.67 29.91
C SER A 511 -13.76 -15.90 29.04
N ARG A 512 -14.67 -16.26 28.12
CA ARG A 512 -14.52 -17.37 27.20
C ARG A 512 -13.35 -17.17 26.24
N TYR A 513 -13.21 -15.99 25.64
CA TYR A 513 -12.11 -15.71 24.70
C TYR A 513 -10.75 -15.60 25.41
N ARG A 514 -10.68 -15.08 26.64
CA ARG A 514 -9.45 -15.14 27.45
C ARG A 514 -9.04 -16.59 27.72
N ALA A 515 -9.98 -17.41 28.17
CA ALA A 515 -9.69 -18.82 28.43
C ALA A 515 -9.22 -19.56 27.16
N ALA A 516 -9.80 -19.28 26.00
CA ALA A 516 -9.36 -19.82 24.71
C ALA A 516 -7.95 -19.34 24.33
N ALA A 517 -7.63 -18.06 24.52
CA ALA A 517 -6.31 -17.50 24.26
C ALA A 517 -5.23 -18.12 25.18
N ASP A 518 -5.55 -18.29 26.47
CA ASP A 518 -4.64 -18.90 27.44
C ASP A 518 -4.37 -20.38 27.12
N ALA A 519 -5.42 -21.15 26.78
CA ALA A 519 -5.30 -22.54 26.36
C ALA A 519 -4.44 -22.70 25.10
N LEU A 520 -4.69 -21.86 24.07
CA LEU A 520 -3.92 -21.84 22.83
C LEU A 520 -2.46 -21.43 23.11
N THR A 521 -2.22 -20.43 23.97
CA THR A 521 -0.86 -20.03 24.38
C THR A 521 -0.11 -21.20 25.02
N ALA A 522 -0.78 -21.93 25.94
CA ALA A 522 -0.17 -23.08 26.61
C ALA A 522 0.17 -24.21 25.60
N ALA A 523 -0.76 -24.52 24.69
CA ALA A 523 -0.58 -25.53 23.66
C ALA A 523 0.55 -25.14 22.69
N ALA A 524 0.58 -23.90 22.21
CA ALA A 524 1.59 -23.37 21.32
C ALA A 524 3.00 -23.42 21.96
N ASN A 525 3.13 -23.01 23.21
CA ASN A 525 4.38 -23.08 23.94
C ASN A 525 4.87 -24.53 24.15
N ALA A 526 3.95 -25.44 24.44
CA ALA A 526 4.29 -26.87 24.62
C ALA A 526 4.74 -27.53 23.30
N ALA A 527 4.10 -27.16 22.17
CA ALA A 527 4.34 -27.80 20.87
C ALA A 527 5.49 -27.16 20.08
N LEU A 528 5.64 -25.82 20.14
CA LEU A 528 6.51 -25.06 19.26
C LEU A 528 7.80 -24.55 19.91
N ILE A 529 7.98 -24.69 21.22
CA ILE A 529 9.26 -24.44 21.87
C ILE A 529 10.07 -25.75 21.91
N THR A 530 11.23 -25.76 21.27
CA THR A 530 12.10 -26.93 21.19
C THR A 530 12.74 -27.24 22.56
N PRO A 531 13.26 -28.46 22.75
CA PRO A 531 14.11 -28.78 23.94
C PRO A 531 15.32 -27.86 24.05
N GLY A 532 15.84 -27.33 22.90
CA GLY A 532 16.91 -26.33 22.86
C GLY A 532 16.45 -24.92 23.17
N ARG A 533 15.19 -24.73 23.59
CA ARG A 533 14.60 -23.45 23.99
C ARG A 533 14.54 -22.41 22.82
N LEU A 534 14.34 -22.89 21.59
CA LEU A 534 14.12 -22.06 20.43
C LEU A 534 12.66 -22.23 19.96
N ILE A 535 12.08 -21.17 19.39
CA ILE A 535 10.77 -21.23 18.74
C ILE A 535 10.98 -21.79 17.35
N ARG A 536 10.29 -22.90 17.01
CA ARG A 536 10.31 -23.49 15.67
C ARG A 536 9.28 -22.82 14.76
N ALA A 537 9.49 -22.92 13.46
CA ALA A 537 8.59 -22.35 12.45
C ALA A 537 7.19 -23.00 12.48
N SER A 538 7.14 -24.35 12.60
CA SER A 538 5.89 -25.12 12.67
C SER A 538 6.08 -26.41 13.47
N LEU A 539 4.95 -27.07 13.79
CA LEU A 539 4.95 -28.37 14.48
C LEU A 539 5.61 -29.48 13.64
N GLU A 540 5.40 -29.47 12.33
CA GLU A 540 5.84 -30.49 11.38
C GLU A 540 7.33 -30.42 11.07
N GLN A 541 7.93 -29.24 11.20
CA GLN A 541 9.35 -29.07 10.95
C GLN A 541 10.18 -29.67 12.06
N THR A 542 10.89 -30.74 11.73
CA THR A 542 11.74 -31.50 12.67
C THR A 542 13.19 -31.04 12.67
N SER A 543 13.64 -30.35 11.62
CA SER A 543 14.97 -29.74 11.53
C SER A 543 14.99 -28.38 12.26
N ALA A 544 16.18 -27.85 12.48
CA ALA A 544 16.35 -26.51 13.08
C ALA A 544 16.05 -25.39 12.05
N ASN A 545 14.98 -25.51 11.28
CA ASN A 545 14.58 -24.47 10.33
C ASN A 545 14.27 -23.19 11.08
N LEU A 546 14.94 -22.13 10.66
CA LEU A 546 14.76 -20.80 11.19
C LEU A 546 13.70 -20.07 10.36
N ASP A 547 12.69 -19.54 11.01
CA ASP A 547 11.67 -18.72 10.38
C ASP A 547 11.37 -17.49 11.24
N ALA A 548 11.66 -16.33 10.69
CA ALA A 548 11.51 -15.07 11.39
C ALA A 548 10.04 -14.68 11.62
N ALA A 549 9.08 -15.29 10.92
CA ALA A 549 7.66 -15.07 11.21
C ALA A 549 7.27 -15.51 12.63
N ALA A 550 7.99 -16.46 13.22
CA ALA A 550 7.79 -16.87 14.62
C ALA A 550 8.05 -15.73 15.62
N VAL A 551 8.55 -14.57 15.19
CA VAL A 551 8.66 -13.33 16.01
C VAL A 551 7.33 -12.91 16.63
N GLY A 552 6.19 -13.33 16.08
CA GLY A 552 4.87 -13.14 16.69
C GLY A 552 4.77 -13.64 18.13
N PHE A 553 5.49 -14.73 18.50
CA PHE A 553 5.56 -15.22 19.87
C PHE A 553 6.12 -14.18 20.85
N LEU A 554 7.08 -13.38 20.40
CA LEU A 554 7.75 -12.36 21.20
C LEU A 554 6.91 -11.06 21.20
N ARG A 555 6.51 -10.64 20.01
CA ARG A 555 5.78 -9.37 19.83
C ARG A 555 4.44 -9.36 20.56
N TRP A 556 3.75 -10.50 20.65
CA TRP A 556 2.40 -10.61 21.21
C TRP A 556 2.36 -11.38 22.54
N GLY A 557 3.53 -11.52 23.19
CA GLY A 557 3.63 -11.98 24.58
C GLY A 557 3.18 -13.42 24.82
N LEU A 558 3.48 -14.34 23.88
CA LEU A 558 3.30 -15.78 24.14
C LEU A 558 4.44 -16.33 25.01
N VAL A 559 5.61 -15.70 24.93
CA VAL A 559 6.76 -15.93 25.80
C VAL A 559 7.25 -14.59 26.36
N PRO A 560 7.91 -14.57 27.54
CA PRO A 560 8.54 -13.37 28.07
C PRO A 560 9.61 -12.84 27.08
N PRO A 561 9.60 -11.56 26.70
CA PRO A 561 10.48 -11.02 25.67
C PRO A 561 11.95 -10.99 26.06
N ASP A 562 12.27 -10.94 27.37
CA ASP A 562 13.58 -10.96 27.97
C ASP A 562 14.01 -12.36 28.47
N GLY A 563 13.16 -13.37 28.26
CA GLY A 563 13.40 -14.75 28.67
C GLY A 563 14.39 -15.49 27.75
N ASP A 564 14.98 -16.60 28.24
CA ASP A 564 15.95 -17.40 27.50
C ASP A 564 15.45 -17.87 26.13
N VAL A 565 14.15 -18.21 26.02
CA VAL A 565 13.54 -18.64 24.76
C VAL A 565 13.56 -17.51 23.73
N ALA A 566 13.17 -16.30 24.13
CA ALA A 566 13.15 -15.14 23.26
C ALA A 566 14.56 -14.73 22.83
N ILE A 567 15.46 -14.55 23.79
CA ILE A 567 16.86 -14.16 23.51
C ILE A 567 17.57 -15.23 22.66
N GLY A 568 17.42 -16.52 23.01
CA GLY A 568 18.02 -17.61 22.24
C GLY A 568 17.52 -17.66 20.80
N THR A 569 16.21 -17.48 20.58
CA THR A 569 15.61 -17.47 19.24
C THR A 569 16.08 -16.25 18.42
N LEU A 570 16.06 -15.05 19.00
CA LEU A 570 16.53 -13.82 18.34
C LEU A 570 18.01 -13.93 17.94
N GLU A 571 18.87 -14.48 18.78
CA GLU A 571 20.28 -14.69 18.45
C GLU A 571 20.46 -15.79 17.38
N ALA A 572 19.65 -16.85 17.39
CA ALA A 572 19.66 -17.86 16.34
C ALA A 572 19.29 -17.27 14.96
N TRP A 573 18.24 -16.47 14.89
CA TRP A 573 17.87 -15.77 13.65
C TRP A 573 18.95 -14.79 13.20
N ARG A 574 19.47 -13.96 14.10
CA ARG A 574 20.55 -13.02 13.80
C ARG A 574 21.80 -13.71 13.22
N GLN A 575 22.10 -14.93 13.65
CA GLN A 575 23.25 -15.69 13.17
C GLN A 575 22.94 -16.52 11.92
N GLY A 576 21.78 -17.19 11.88
CA GLY A 576 21.43 -18.14 10.84
C GLY A 576 20.78 -17.51 9.61
N LEU A 577 20.06 -16.40 9.80
CA LEU A 577 19.35 -15.72 8.72
C LEU A 577 20.01 -14.40 8.25
N ALA A 578 21.20 -14.05 8.79
CA ALA A 578 21.87 -12.82 8.41
C ALA A 578 22.15 -12.74 6.91
N VAL A 579 21.81 -11.58 6.30
CA VAL A 579 22.13 -11.33 4.89
C VAL A 579 23.61 -10.94 4.72
N PRO A 580 24.20 -11.23 3.54
CA PRO A 580 25.59 -10.88 3.27
C PRO A 580 25.87 -9.38 3.23
N SER A 581 24.85 -8.51 2.97
CA SER A 581 24.98 -7.04 3.06
C SER A 581 25.43 -6.57 4.45
N GLY A 582 25.21 -7.38 5.50
CA GLY A 582 25.64 -7.12 6.86
C GLY A 582 24.66 -6.32 7.71
N HIS A 583 23.39 -6.16 7.26
CA HIS A 583 22.36 -5.39 7.95
C HIS A 583 21.24 -6.26 8.52
N GLY A 584 20.21 -6.57 7.72
CA GLY A 584 19.02 -7.31 8.12
C GLY A 584 19.13 -8.84 7.96
N ILE A 585 17.98 -9.49 7.82
CA ILE A 585 17.90 -10.94 7.72
C ILE A 585 16.98 -11.43 6.60
N HIS A 586 17.15 -12.69 6.21
CA HIS A 586 16.20 -13.45 5.41
C HIS A 586 14.91 -13.70 6.18
N ARG A 587 13.81 -14.02 5.49
CA ARG A 587 12.59 -14.43 6.17
C ARG A 587 12.67 -15.85 6.75
N ASN A 588 13.32 -16.78 6.04
CA ASN A 588 13.55 -18.16 6.50
C ASN A 588 14.82 -18.76 5.85
N ASP A 589 15.23 -19.97 6.25
CA ASP A 589 16.44 -20.65 5.78
C ASP A 589 16.17 -21.79 4.78
N ASP A 590 14.91 -22.10 4.46
CA ASP A 590 14.50 -23.20 3.59
C ASP A 590 14.02 -22.76 2.20
N GLY A 591 13.98 -21.46 1.95
CA GLY A 591 13.39 -20.89 0.76
C GLY A 591 14.32 -20.71 -0.43
N GLY A 592 13.72 -20.33 -1.55
CA GLY A 592 14.38 -19.94 -2.79
C GLY A 592 15.01 -18.54 -2.73
N GLU A 593 15.31 -17.99 -3.91
CA GLU A 593 15.94 -16.67 -4.01
C GLU A 593 15.09 -15.55 -3.38
N TYR A 594 13.76 -15.63 -3.52
CA TYR A 594 12.85 -14.65 -2.94
C TYR A 594 12.88 -14.67 -1.41
N ASP A 595 12.93 -15.85 -0.79
CA ASP A 595 13.00 -16.00 0.68
C ASP A 595 14.32 -15.48 1.25
N ARG A 596 15.41 -15.59 0.48
CA ARG A 596 16.77 -15.20 0.89
C ARG A 596 17.10 -13.74 0.70
N ARG A 597 16.13 -12.91 0.28
CA ARG A 597 16.27 -11.45 0.26
C ARG A 597 16.25 -10.91 1.68
N GLU A 598 16.69 -9.69 1.86
CA GLU A 598 16.48 -8.96 3.11
C GLU A 598 15.04 -8.45 3.16
N TRP A 599 14.28 -8.84 4.17
CA TRP A 599 12.87 -8.53 4.28
C TRP A 599 12.63 -7.39 5.26
N ILE A 600 12.15 -6.24 4.76
CA ILE A 600 12.03 -5.03 5.56
C ILE A 600 11.02 -5.18 6.69
N ALA A 601 9.87 -5.81 6.44
CA ALA A 601 8.89 -6.08 7.48
C ALA A 601 9.50 -6.90 8.63
N VAL A 602 10.28 -7.93 8.28
CA VAL A 602 10.95 -8.79 9.25
C VAL A 602 11.98 -8.02 10.06
N ASP A 603 12.76 -7.15 9.43
CA ASP A 603 13.74 -6.31 10.13
C ASP A 603 13.07 -5.37 11.13
N MET A 604 11.93 -4.78 10.77
CA MET A 604 11.15 -3.93 11.67
C MET A 604 10.54 -4.73 12.83
N TRP A 605 10.04 -5.94 12.58
CA TRP A 605 9.53 -6.82 13.63
C TRP A 605 10.63 -7.31 14.57
N LEU A 606 11.83 -7.57 14.05
CA LEU A 606 12.99 -7.89 14.86
C LEU A 606 13.42 -6.69 15.72
N ALA A 607 13.39 -5.48 15.16
CA ALA A 607 13.69 -4.27 15.94
C ALA A 607 12.73 -4.14 17.12
N ASP A 608 11.43 -4.40 16.92
CA ASP A 608 10.43 -4.42 17.99
C ASP A 608 10.76 -5.48 19.04
N ALA A 609 11.04 -6.72 18.61
CA ALA A 609 11.34 -7.83 19.52
C ALA A 609 12.62 -7.59 20.33
N TRP A 610 13.69 -7.09 19.68
CA TRP A 610 14.92 -6.72 20.38
C TRP A 610 14.71 -5.61 21.42
N ARG A 611 13.88 -4.61 21.11
CA ARG A 611 13.55 -3.56 22.10
C ARG A 611 12.76 -4.10 23.27
N ALA A 612 11.76 -4.95 23.01
CA ALA A 612 11.01 -5.61 24.06
C ALA A 612 11.93 -6.49 24.98
N ALA A 613 13.02 -7.02 24.40
CA ALA A 613 14.07 -7.74 25.13
C ALA A 613 15.11 -6.82 25.81
N GLY A 614 14.91 -5.49 25.82
CA GLY A 614 15.82 -4.52 26.40
C GLY A 614 17.11 -4.28 25.60
N ARG A 615 17.17 -4.71 24.33
CA ARG A 615 18.35 -4.68 23.47
C ARG A 615 18.24 -3.63 22.36
N ALA A 616 18.14 -2.36 22.73
CA ALA A 616 18.14 -1.23 21.81
C ALA A 616 19.39 -1.23 20.89
N ASP A 617 20.53 -1.68 21.42
CA ASP A 617 21.79 -1.86 20.67
C ASP A 617 21.68 -2.78 19.44
N ARG A 618 20.68 -3.67 19.43
CA ARG A 618 20.34 -4.56 18.30
C ARG A 618 19.24 -4.03 17.41
N ALA A 619 18.29 -3.32 18.00
CA ALA A 619 17.11 -2.77 17.31
C ALA A 619 17.44 -1.54 16.47
N ASP A 620 18.15 -0.57 17.04
CA ASP A 620 18.38 0.73 16.42
C ASP A 620 19.16 0.66 15.10
N PRO A 621 20.17 -0.21 14.93
CA PRO A 621 20.86 -0.37 13.64
C PRO A 621 19.95 -0.82 12.49
N LEU A 622 18.92 -1.64 12.74
CA LEU A 622 17.98 -2.10 11.73
C LEU A 622 17.13 -0.91 11.21
N VAL A 623 16.57 -0.13 12.14
CA VAL A 623 15.78 1.06 11.77
C VAL A 623 16.64 2.11 11.08
N ALA A 624 17.87 2.34 11.56
CA ALA A 624 18.80 3.30 10.97
C ALA A 624 19.18 2.91 9.52
N TRP A 625 19.37 1.62 9.25
CA TRP A 625 19.66 1.11 7.91
C TRP A 625 18.49 1.37 6.94
N VAL A 626 17.28 0.98 7.32
CA VAL A 626 16.09 1.21 6.48
C VAL A 626 15.85 2.70 6.26
N THR A 627 16.01 3.52 7.30
CA THR A 627 15.90 4.99 7.19
C THR A 627 16.92 5.55 6.18
N ALA A 628 18.20 5.16 6.31
CA ALA A 628 19.26 5.67 5.45
C ALA A 628 19.08 5.25 3.98
N GLN A 629 18.65 4.01 3.73
CA GLN A 629 18.30 3.55 2.38
C GLN A 629 17.12 4.33 1.81
N ALA A 630 16.04 4.51 2.57
CA ALA A 630 14.85 5.24 2.14
C ALA A 630 15.20 6.68 1.75
N ARG A 631 16.04 7.37 2.54
CA ARG A 631 16.47 8.75 2.27
C ARG A 631 17.15 8.94 0.90
N LEU A 632 17.80 7.91 0.39
CA LEU A 632 18.45 7.94 -0.93
C LEU A 632 17.55 7.42 -2.06
N ASN A 633 16.37 6.90 -1.73
CA ASN A 633 15.41 6.30 -2.65
C ASN A 633 14.02 6.98 -2.53
N TYR A 634 14.01 8.30 -2.52
CA TYR A 634 12.80 9.15 -2.46
C TYR A 634 11.95 8.93 -1.21
N ASP A 635 12.58 8.59 -0.10
CA ASP A 635 11.92 8.27 1.17
C ASP A 635 10.92 7.10 1.07
N LEU A 636 10.98 6.27 0.02
CA LEU A 636 10.15 5.11 -0.18
C LEU A 636 10.76 3.87 0.49
N ILE A 637 9.93 2.92 0.85
CA ILE A 637 10.35 1.64 1.43
C ILE A 637 9.85 0.51 0.53
N PRO A 638 10.77 -0.40 0.07
CA PRO A 638 10.41 -1.54 -0.75
C PRO A 638 9.93 -2.72 0.11
N GLU A 639 9.49 -3.77 -0.55
CA GLU A 639 9.26 -5.06 0.09
C GLU A 639 10.56 -5.68 0.59
N ASN A 640 11.58 -5.67 -0.27
CA ASN A 640 12.87 -6.33 -0.01
C ASN A 640 14.06 -5.46 -0.43
N TYR A 641 15.22 -5.80 0.13
CA TYR A 641 16.53 -5.44 -0.43
C TYR A 641 17.24 -6.67 -1.00
N HIS A 642 18.06 -6.45 -2.02
CA HIS A 642 18.96 -7.49 -2.51
C HIS A 642 19.98 -7.86 -1.43
N ARG A 643 20.06 -9.14 -1.10
CA ARG A 643 20.81 -9.69 0.03
C ARG A 643 22.29 -9.31 0.07
N ASP A 644 22.93 -9.13 -1.11
CA ASP A 644 24.36 -8.84 -1.21
C ASP A 644 24.66 -7.36 -1.42
N THR A 645 23.79 -6.63 -2.15
CA THR A 645 24.04 -5.24 -2.56
C THR A 645 23.21 -4.21 -1.80
N GLY A 646 22.06 -4.58 -1.22
CA GLY A 646 21.12 -3.63 -0.61
C GLY A 646 20.26 -2.88 -1.63
N ASP A 647 20.32 -3.22 -2.93
CA ASP A 647 19.44 -2.63 -3.95
C ASP A 647 17.97 -2.92 -3.65
N TYR A 648 17.10 -2.00 -4.03
CA TYR A 648 15.64 -2.19 -3.92
C TYR A 648 15.18 -3.35 -4.81
N LEU A 649 14.40 -4.24 -4.23
CA LEU A 649 13.78 -5.38 -4.90
C LEU A 649 12.31 -5.53 -4.48
N GLY A 650 11.58 -6.36 -5.24
CA GLY A 650 10.16 -6.58 -5.02
C GLY A 650 9.34 -5.33 -5.31
N GLU A 651 8.27 -5.15 -4.56
CA GLU A 651 7.34 -4.07 -4.75
C GLU A 651 7.80 -2.77 -4.08
N VAL A 652 7.61 -1.62 -4.76
CA VAL A 652 8.00 -0.29 -4.26
C VAL A 652 6.96 0.75 -4.67
N PRO A 653 6.42 1.51 -3.71
CA PRO A 653 6.51 1.31 -2.26
C PRO A 653 5.59 0.18 -1.80
N MET A 654 5.95 -0.46 -0.72
CA MET A 654 5.14 -1.47 -0.03
C MET A 654 4.36 -0.79 1.10
N ALA A 655 3.04 -1.01 1.19
CA ALA A 655 2.19 -0.36 2.19
C ALA A 655 2.28 -1.05 3.56
N GLY A 656 1.67 -2.24 3.72
CA GLY A 656 1.62 -2.91 5.02
C GLY A 656 2.99 -3.37 5.52
N PHE A 657 3.69 -4.16 4.71
CA PHE A 657 5.00 -4.73 5.04
C PHE A 657 6.16 -3.72 4.94
N GLY A 658 5.96 -2.60 4.24
CA GLY A 658 6.94 -1.50 4.19
C GLY A 658 6.56 -0.37 5.13
N ALA A 659 5.64 0.49 4.66
CA ALA A 659 5.24 1.70 5.38
C ALA A 659 4.63 1.39 6.76
N GLY A 660 3.69 0.44 6.84
CA GLY A 660 3.06 0.05 8.10
C GLY A 660 4.04 -0.49 9.13
N ALA A 661 4.92 -1.41 8.71
CA ALA A 661 5.92 -1.99 9.59
C ALA A 661 6.92 -0.94 10.13
N TYR A 662 7.38 -0.02 9.27
CA TYR A 662 8.31 1.04 9.66
C TYR A 662 7.67 2.05 10.63
N VAL A 663 6.46 2.53 10.33
CA VAL A 663 5.72 3.46 11.21
C VAL A 663 5.52 2.84 12.59
N SER A 664 5.03 1.59 12.66
CA SER A 664 4.83 0.89 13.94
C SER A 664 6.14 0.68 14.72
N ALA A 665 7.26 0.36 14.04
CA ALA A 665 8.54 0.19 14.70
C ALA A 665 9.05 1.50 15.36
N LEU A 666 8.76 2.65 14.76
CA LEU A 666 9.08 3.95 15.37
C LEU A 666 8.20 4.25 16.59
N TRP A 667 6.90 3.95 16.51
CA TRP A 667 5.99 4.12 17.66
C TRP A 667 6.38 3.24 18.84
N ARG A 668 6.71 1.97 18.60
CA ARG A 668 7.11 1.01 19.64
C ARG A 668 8.44 1.34 20.31
N ARG A 669 9.24 2.26 19.74
CA ARG A 669 10.44 2.80 20.40
C ARG A 669 10.08 3.57 21.68
N THR A 670 8.96 4.30 21.67
CA THR A 670 8.55 5.19 22.77
C THR A 670 7.44 4.59 23.63
N ALA A 671 6.70 3.65 23.10
CA ALA A 671 5.56 3.03 23.76
C ALA A 671 5.52 1.53 23.45
N PRO A 672 6.23 0.69 24.21
CA PRO A 672 6.22 -0.76 24.01
C PRO A 672 4.79 -1.30 24.13
N PRO A 673 4.45 -2.41 23.44
CA PRO A 673 3.11 -2.99 23.50
C PRO A 673 2.72 -3.36 24.92
N GLY A 674 1.43 -3.25 25.23
CA GLY A 674 0.88 -3.75 26.47
C GLY A 674 1.06 -5.26 26.64
N PRO A 675 0.85 -5.83 27.83
CA PRO A 675 1.09 -7.24 28.14
C PRO A 675 0.24 -8.21 27.28
N ASP A 676 -0.80 -7.74 26.67
CA ASP A 676 -1.71 -8.47 25.77
C ASP A 676 -1.42 -8.23 24.27
N GLY A 677 -0.32 -7.53 23.94
CA GLY A 677 0.10 -7.23 22.58
C GLY A 677 -0.64 -6.06 21.91
N GLY A 678 -1.61 -5.44 22.57
CA GLY A 678 -2.32 -4.25 22.11
C GLY A 678 -1.50 -2.95 22.22
N LEU A 679 -2.02 -1.87 21.67
CA LEU A 679 -1.46 -0.54 21.87
C LEU A 679 -1.38 -0.19 23.36
N PRO A 680 -0.34 0.54 23.82
CA PRO A 680 -0.27 1.02 25.20
C PRO A 680 -1.48 1.88 25.52
N VAL A 681 -2.20 1.58 26.59
CA VAL A 681 -3.42 2.29 27.03
C VAL A 681 -3.13 3.75 27.44
N ASP A 682 -1.86 4.10 27.67
CA ASP A 682 -1.41 5.41 28.15
C ASP A 682 -0.72 6.28 27.09
N ALA A 683 -0.91 6.03 25.79
CA ALA A 683 -0.46 6.99 24.78
C ALA A 683 -1.39 8.22 24.75
N GLY A 684 -1.50 8.88 25.91
CA GLY A 684 -1.95 10.26 26.12
C GLY A 684 -3.10 10.76 25.25
N LEU A 685 -4.32 10.27 25.48
CA LEU A 685 -5.51 11.05 25.26
C LEU A 685 -5.81 11.88 26.54
N ASP A 686 -4.88 12.69 26.98
CA ASP A 686 -5.23 13.88 27.73
C ASP A 686 -5.89 14.85 26.75
N ALA A 687 -7.19 14.65 26.54
CA ALA A 687 -8.09 15.73 26.21
C ALA A 687 -7.92 16.75 27.34
N GLY A 688 -7.28 17.87 27.04
CA GLY A 688 -7.01 18.93 27.99
C GLY A 688 -8.25 19.24 28.83
N ALA A 689 -8.27 18.73 30.06
CA ALA A 689 -9.12 19.22 31.09
C ALA A 689 -8.59 20.61 31.46
N GLY A 690 -9.08 21.61 30.72
CA GLY A 690 -8.99 22.99 31.10
C GLY A 690 -9.68 23.11 32.44
N GLY A 691 -8.89 23.51 33.44
CA GLY A 691 -9.36 23.81 34.79
C GLY A 691 -10.53 24.76 34.78
N ASP A 692 -11.49 24.39 35.57
CA ASP A 692 -12.63 25.16 36.05
C ASP A 692 -12.15 26.40 36.81
N ASP A 693 -12.71 27.53 36.46
CA ASP A 693 -13.07 28.55 37.48
C ASP A 693 -14.14 29.51 36.95
N GLY A 694 -15.29 29.34 37.51
CA GLY A 694 -16.22 30.33 38.02
C GLY A 694 -16.87 31.38 37.10
N GLY A 695 -18.22 31.31 36.98
CA GLY A 695 -18.96 32.54 36.85
C GLY A 695 -20.13 32.55 35.87
N GLY A 696 -21.33 32.39 36.38
CA GLY A 696 -22.66 32.34 35.84
C GLY A 696 -23.06 33.29 34.72
N GLY A 697 -24.16 32.93 34.07
CA GLY A 697 -24.97 33.81 33.24
C GLY A 697 -25.83 33.06 32.25
N CYS A 698 -27.11 32.89 32.56
CA CYS A 698 -28.19 32.47 31.68
C CYS A 698 -28.28 33.29 30.40
N CYS A 699 -28.67 32.68 29.28
CA CYS A 699 -29.79 33.12 28.45
C CYS A 699 -30.10 32.10 27.31
N ASP A 700 -31.34 31.72 27.24
CA ASP A 700 -32.05 30.96 26.23
C ASP A 700 -31.89 31.55 24.81
N ALA A 701 -31.78 30.68 23.82
CA ALA A 701 -32.46 30.85 22.54
C ALA A 701 -32.57 29.51 21.79
N GLY A 702 -33.76 29.00 21.74
CA GLY A 702 -34.12 27.81 20.96
C GLY A 702 -34.06 28.02 19.45
N GLY A 703 -33.62 27.05 18.75
CA GLY A 703 -33.69 26.92 17.29
C GLY A 703 -33.81 25.47 16.94
N ALA A 704 -35.01 25.01 16.60
CA ALA A 704 -35.27 23.65 16.12
C ALA A 704 -34.71 23.43 14.71
N PRO A 705 -34.18 22.26 14.39
CA PRO A 705 -33.81 21.94 13.01
C PRO A 705 -35.04 21.51 12.20
N ALA A 706 -35.15 22.02 10.97
CA ALA A 706 -36.17 21.68 10.00
C ALA A 706 -36.04 20.24 9.51
N PRO A 707 -37.16 19.56 9.17
CA PRO A 707 -37.12 18.19 8.67
C PRO A 707 -36.80 18.12 7.17
N TRP A 708 -35.95 17.15 6.79
CA TRP A 708 -35.66 16.79 5.41
C TRP A 708 -36.85 16.05 4.79
N PRO A 709 -37.18 16.24 3.50
CA PRO A 709 -38.26 15.52 2.85
C PRO A 709 -37.83 14.09 2.48
N ALA A 710 -38.63 13.12 2.88
CA ALA A 710 -38.50 11.72 2.47
C ALA A 710 -38.86 11.56 0.99
N LEU A 711 -37.93 11.10 0.18
CA LEU A 711 -38.14 10.72 -1.21
C LEU A 711 -38.68 9.29 -1.26
N VAL A 712 -39.98 9.14 -1.56
CA VAL A 712 -40.60 7.84 -1.79
C VAL A 712 -40.33 7.40 -3.22
N ILE A 713 -39.51 6.36 -3.42
CA ILE A 713 -39.32 5.72 -4.71
C ILE A 713 -40.32 4.60 -4.86
N ALA A 714 -41.29 4.77 -5.77
CA ALA A 714 -42.21 3.74 -6.18
C ALA A 714 -41.52 2.75 -7.13
N ILE A 715 -41.38 1.49 -6.72
CA ILE A 715 -40.85 0.41 -7.56
C ILE A 715 -42.03 -0.15 -8.39
N ALA A 716 -42.00 0.05 -9.69
CA ALA A 716 -42.91 -0.59 -10.64
C ALA A 716 -42.38 -1.98 -10.98
N LEU A 717 -43.12 -3.00 -10.59
CA LEU A 717 -42.88 -4.39 -10.97
C LEU A 717 -43.35 -4.65 -12.41
N VAL A 718 -42.41 -4.94 -13.30
CA VAL A 718 -42.69 -5.45 -14.67
C VAL A 718 -42.52 -6.97 -14.70
N PRO A 719 -43.50 -7.75 -15.17
CA PRO A 719 -43.42 -9.20 -15.19
C PRO A 719 -42.54 -9.71 -16.35
N ARG A 720 -41.48 -10.48 -16.02
CA ARG A 720 -40.64 -11.18 -16.98
C ARG A 720 -41.35 -12.37 -17.60
N ARG A 721 -41.64 -12.32 -18.93
CA ARG A 721 -42.00 -13.48 -19.74
C ARG A 721 -40.81 -14.44 -19.89
N ARG A 722 -41.00 -15.68 -19.44
CA ARG A 722 -40.08 -16.81 -19.73
C ARG A 722 -40.14 -17.18 -21.22
N ARG A 723 -39.02 -17.08 -21.93
CA ARG A 723 -38.80 -17.77 -23.20
C ARG A 723 -38.06 -19.08 -22.94
N ARG A 724 -38.68 -20.19 -23.34
CA ARG A 724 -38.02 -21.49 -23.46
C ARG A 724 -37.06 -21.44 -24.63
N LEU A 725 -35.82 -21.84 -24.42
CA LEU A 725 -34.87 -22.17 -25.48
C LEU A 725 -34.70 -23.68 -25.51
N THR A 726 -35.03 -24.24 -26.65
CA THR A 726 -34.87 -25.65 -27.05
C THR A 726 -33.39 -25.92 -27.31
N ARG A 727 -32.90 -27.01 -26.73
CA ARG A 727 -31.57 -27.60 -27.04
C ARG A 727 -31.59 -28.18 -28.47
N THR A 728 -30.57 -27.86 -29.25
CA THR A 728 -30.13 -28.73 -30.36
C THR A 728 -28.64 -29.00 -30.18
N SER A 729 -28.37 -30.29 -30.02
CA SER A 729 -27.02 -30.88 -30.07
C SER A 729 -26.47 -30.83 -31.49
N ARG A 730 -25.21 -30.47 -31.67
CA ARG A 730 -24.40 -30.92 -32.81
C ARG A 730 -22.95 -31.16 -32.37
N ASP A 731 -22.59 -32.43 -32.40
CA ASP A 731 -21.22 -32.93 -32.47
C ASP A 731 -20.48 -32.32 -33.66
N VAL A 732 -19.23 -31.89 -33.48
CA VAL A 732 -18.21 -31.97 -34.54
C VAL A 732 -16.86 -32.28 -33.86
N ARG A 733 -16.26 -33.34 -34.38
CA ARG A 733 -14.95 -33.88 -34.05
C ARG A 733 -13.83 -33.11 -34.78
N ARG A 734 -12.66 -33.10 -34.11
CA ARG A 734 -11.29 -33.12 -34.64
C ARG A 734 -10.83 -32.03 -35.62
N GLY A 735 -9.72 -31.44 -35.22
CA GLY A 735 -8.70 -30.71 -35.98
C GLY A 735 -7.69 -30.13 -35.03
#